data_2176a0804561094ed90d675416386d07
#
_entry.id   2176a0804561094ed90d675416386d07
#
_cell.length_a   1.000
_cell.length_b   1.000
_cell.length_c   1.000
_cell.angle_alpha   90.00
_cell.angle_beta   90.00
_cell.angle_gamma   90.00
#
_symmetry.space_group_name_H-M   'P 1'
#
loop_
_entity.id
_entity.type
_entity.pdbx_description
1 polymer ?
#
loop_
_entity_poly.entity_id
_entity_poly.type
_entity_poly.pdbx_seq_one_letter_code
_entity_poly.pdbx_strand_id
1 'polypeptide(L)'
;MLRQVSSYLSYFLLIFLLSACGGTKSTLRKAEQSFLKGEYAVAGDLYNKAYSRISSKDKPLRAQTAFRQGECYRLINFSRAEQVYVNAVRNKYPDSIAYFRLAQMQHKNGKYRDAASNYTIYLKSKPDDELAINGLKAVRSIDSLKNNPTRYIIGREKSFNAVRSSSFSPAFSGAEADVLIFTSNRKVNKKDNSQKKNTVSGQPNNHLFSVKKNSQGKWEKPEVLEGEVTTKNDEGIASVSTDGSTLYFTRSLTEDNKGEGAMIFISSRTGGSWGSPQSITLFNDSSISVAHPAISPDGSMLYFASDAPGGYGGKDIWRAKLEGGKAEFVENAGSEINTPGDEMFPTFKPDGTLFYSSDGKPGIGGLDIFKAELKLKKDSTQGWEVTNMGIPLNSSADDFGMTFAGDSEKGYFSSNRNETRGYDALWSFVLPQLAYVLEGKILARSGSPATEARINIVGSDGESARITAKGDGSYRFSLKKDVNYLLQASARDFLNQRDSISTYNINAKESQTFTRNFSLTPTFESVKIDNIYYDFDKATLRPESKEGLDALIAMMNENPNITIEMSAHTDYKGNDEYNRDLSARRARSVIDYLIVAGIDAARLTAVGYGEVKPFVMDAATAQLYNFLPQGTALTEEYILTLPAEQQEIANQINRRTEFIILSTTYNMY
;
A
#
# COMPACT_ATOMS: atom_id res chain seq x y z
N MET A 1 -6.34 -32.53 -20.75
CA MET A 1 -4.93 -32.47 -21.23
C MET A 1 -3.98 -33.43 -20.48
N LEU A 2 -4.03 -33.53 -19.15
CA LEU A 2 -3.18 -34.48 -18.41
C LEU A 2 -3.36 -35.97 -18.79
N ARG A 3 -4.56 -36.41 -19.19
CA ARG A 3 -4.82 -37.81 -19.61
C ARG A 3 -4.24 -38.14 -20.99
N GLN A 4 -4.19 -37.22 -21.94
CA GLN A 4 -3.62 -37.48 -23.29
C GLN A 4 -2.09 -37.44 -23.29
N VAL A 5 -1.46 -36.59 -22.46
CA VAL A 5 0.01 -36.60 -22.30
C VAL A 5 0.49 -37.85 -21.55
N SER A 6 -0.34 -38.42 -20.65
CA SER A 6 -0.05 -39.66 -19.92
C SER A 6 0.11 -40.88 -20.81
N SER A 7 -0.68 -41.00 -21.89
CA SER A 7 -0.65 -42.22 -22.73
C SER A 7 0.59 -42.32 -23.62
N TYR A 8 1.07 -41.24 -24.20
CA TYR A 8 2.29 -41.23 -25.02
C TYR A 8 3.58 -41.32 -24.19
N LEU A 9 3.61 -40.74 -22.98
CA LEU A 9 4.76 -40.87 -22.10
C LEU A 9 4.90 -42.26 -21.46
N SER A 10 3.81 -42.97 -21.25
CA SER A 10 3.85 -44.35 -20.71
C SER A 10 4.48 -45.37 -21.68
N TYR A 11 4.30 -45.20 -22.99
CA TYR A 11 4.92 -46.07 -24.01
C TYR A 11 6.45 -45.89 -24.09
N PHE A 12 6.98 -44.68 -23.89
CA PHE A 12 8.42 -44.44 -23.91
C PHE A 12 9.14 -45.06 -22.71
N LEU A 13 8.49 -45.16 -21.55
CA LEU A 13 9.13 -45.72 -20.31
C LEU A 13 9.27 -47.25 -20.42
N LEU A 14 8.41 -47.94 -21.16
CA LEU A 14 8.46 -49.41 -21.27
C LEU A 14 9.71 -49.89 -22.04
N ILE A 15 10.23 -49.09 -22.97
CA ILE A 15 11.36 -49.46 -23.84
C ILE A 15 12.72 -49.32 -23.09
N PHE A 16 12.85 -48.42 -22.12
CA PHE A 16 14.11 -48.17 -21.40
C PHE A 16 14.37 -49.08 -20.18
N LEU A 17 13.42 -49.89 -19.77
CA LEU A 17 13.58 -50.81 -18.63
C LEU A 17 14.53 -52.00 -18.91
N LEU A 18 15.10 -52.11 -20.10
CA LEU A 18 15.91 -53.27 -20.50
C LEU A 18 17.32 -53.33 -19.86
N SER A 19 17.86 -52.20 -19.35
CA SER A 19 19.24 -52.12 -18.88
C SER A 19 19.44 -52.16 -17.34
N ALA A 20 18.38 -52.08 -16.54
CA ALA A 20 18.50 -52.00 -15.07
C ALA A 20 18.48 -53.39 -14.40
N CYS A 21 19.22 -53.56 -13.30
CA CYS A 21 19.17 -54.74 -12.44
C CYS A 21 17.75 -55.03 -11.95
N GLY A 22 17.35 -56.32 -11.77
CA GLY A 22 15.98 -56.71 -11.45
C GLY A 22 15.30 -55.96 -10.29
N GLY A 23 16.04 -55.64 -9.25
CA GLY A 23 15.55 -54.87 -8.10
C GLY A 23 15.26 -53.37 -8.40
N THR A 24 16.04 -52.74 -9.31
CA THR A 24 15.80 -51.35 -9.76
C THR A 24 14.59 -51.25 -10.65
N LYS A 25 14.40 -52.22 -11.59
CA LYS A 25 13.23 -52.32 -12.45
C LYS A 25 11.93 -52.43 -11.65
N SER A 26 11.92 -53.30 -10.63
CA SER A 26 10.77 -53.45 -9.73
C SER A 26 10.44 -52.16 -8.97
N THR A 27 11.47 -51.44 -8.50
CA THR A 27 11.28 -50.16 -7.78
C THR A 27 10.72 -49.08 -8.69
N LEU A 28 11.25 -48.96 -9.94
CA LEU A 28 10.74 -47.99 -10.91
C LEU A 28 9.27 -48.28 -11.31
N ARG A 29 8.93 -49.57 -11.50
CA ARG A 29 7.54 -49.94 -11.77
C ARG A 29 6.58 -49.57 -10.66
N LYS A 30 6.98 -49.77 -9.38
CA LYS A 30 6.19 -49.37 -8.22
C LYS A 30 6.08 -47.85 -8.14
N ALA A 31 7.17 -47.10 -8.41
CA ALA A 31 7.15 -45.64 -8.44
C ALA A 31 6.16 -45.11 -9.49
N GLU A 32 6.18 -45.67 -10.70
CA GLU A 32 5.23 -45.29 -11.77
C GLU A 32 3.78 -45.64 -11.42
N GLN A 33 3.53 -46.78 -10.79
CA GLN A 33 2.19 -47.10 -10.30
C GLN A 33 1.66 -46.13 -9.26
N SER A 34 2.51 -45.73 -8.26
CA SER A 34 2.13 -44.72 -7.29
C SER A 34 1.95 -43.34 -7.94
N PHE A 35 2.80 -42.97 -8.91
CA PHE A 35 2.65 -41.72 -9.66
C PHE A 35 1.29 -41.63 -10.39
N LEU A 36 0.91 -42.70 -11.11
CA LEU A 36 -0.36 -42.77 -11.83
C LEU A 36 -1.58 -42.75 -10.91
N LYS A 37 -1.44 -43.17 -9.66
CA LYS A 37 -2.47 -43.08 -8.61
C LYS A 37 -2.52 -41.71 -7.93
N GLY A 38 -1.62 -40.78 -8.24
CA GLY A 38 -1.50 -39.48 -7.55
C GLY A 38 -0.83 -39.56 -6.18
N GLU A 39 -0.22 -40.71 -5.82
CA GLU A 39 0.51 -40.89 -4.56
C GLU A 39 1.93 -40.31 -4.67
N TYR A 40 2.02 -38.96 -4.89
CA TYR A 40 3.28 -38.34 -5.32
C TYR A 40 4.36 -38.38 -4.26
N ALA A 41 4.02 -38.33 -2.97
CA ALA A 41 5.02 -38.47 -1.88
C ALA A 41 5.69 -39.85 -1.93
N VAL A 42 4.89 -40.93 -2.08
CA VAL A 42 5.38 -42.31 -2.18
C VAL A 42 6.16 -42.53 -3.48
N ALA A 43 5.64 -42.04 -4.59
CA ALA A 43 6.30 -42.13 -5.89
C ALA A 43 7.66 -41.42 -5.88
N GLY A 44 7.75 -40.20 -5.34
CA GLY A 44 8.99 -39.41 -5.22
C GLY A 44 10.08 -40.14 -4.42
N ASP A 45 9.72 -40.76 -3.32
CA ASP A 45 10.64 -41.52 -2.49
C ASP A 45 11.11 -42.83 -3.19
N LEU A 46 10.20 -43.49 -3.93
CA LEU A 46 10.55 -44.66 -4.72
C LEU A 46 11.48 -44.30 -5.90
N TYR A 47 11.22 -43.20 -6.61
CA TYR A 47 12.12 -42.69 -7.65
C TYR A 47 13.49 -42.31 -7.07
N ASN A 48 13.55 -41.69 -5.89
CA ASN A 48 14.81 -41.40 -5.21
C ASN A 48 15.62 -42.68 -4.93
N LYS A 49 14.94 -43.70 -4.40
CA LYS A 49 15.54 -45.02 -4.15
C LYS A 49 16.02 -45.69 -5.44
N ALA A 50 15.31 -45.59 -6.52
CA ALA A 50 15.72 -46.11 -7.81
C ALA A 50 16.91 -45.33 -8.38
N TYR A 51 16.86 -43.98 -8.36
CA TYR A 51 17.92 -43.11 -8.85
C TYR A 51 19.27 -43.40 -8.23
N SER A 52 19.32 -43.65 -6.91
CA SER A 52 20.57 -43.97 -6.19
C SER A 52 21.19 -45.29 -6.63
N ARG A 53 20.40 -46.20 -7.24
CA ARG A 53 20.84 -47.51 -7.71
C ARG A 53 21.17 -47.60 -9.19
N ILE A 54 20.78 -46.58 -9.99
CA ILE A 54 21.07 -46.50 -11.40
C ILE A 54 22.53 -46.11 -11.60
N SER A 55 23.25 -46.89 -12.45
CA SER A 55 24.65 -46.57 -12.78
C SER A 55 24.83 -45.15 -13.28
N SER A 56 25.90 -44.48 -12.85
CA SER A 56 26.25 -43.14 -13.32
C SER A 56 26.52 -43.05 -14.85
N LYS A 57 26.80 -44.19 -15.46
CA LYS A 57 26.99 -44.32 -16.94
C LYS A 57 25.69 -44.36 -17.68
N ASP A 58 24.58 -44.78 -17.06
CA ASP A 58 23.23 -44.80 -17.69
C ASP A 58 22.57 -43.43 -17.54
N LYS A 59 23.10 -42.45 -18.26
CA LYS A 59 22.59 -41.08 -18.24
C LYS A 59 21.12 -40.97 -18.67
N PRO A 60 20.64 -41.66 -19.71
CA PRO A 60 19.25 -41.57 -20.14
C PRO A 60 18.25 -42.00 -19.04
N LEU A 61 18.49 -43.16 -18.41
CA LEU A 61 17.61 -43.65 -17.34
C LEU A 61 17.68 -42.77 -16.09
N ARG A 62 18.88 -42.21 -15.75
CA ARG A 62 19.03 -41.22 -14.68
C ARG A 62 18.26 -39.95 -14.96
N ALA A 63 18.32 -39.43 -16.20
CA ALA A 63 17.62 -38.22 -16.59
C ALA A 63 16.10 -38.37 -16.44
N GLN A 64 15.58 -39.48 -16.93
CA GLN A 64 14.14 -39.77 -16.88
C GLN A 64 13.63 -40.01 -15.46
N THR A 65 14.39 -40.77 -14.66
CA THR A 65 14.06 -41.00 -13.23
C THR A 65 14.08 -39.69 -12.44
N ALA A 66 15.09 -38.84 -12.66
CA ALA A 66 15.18 -37.54 -12.00
C ALA A 66 14.02 -36.61 -12.43
N PHE A 67 13.66 -36.59 -13.72
CA PHE A 67 12.54 -35.75 -14.16
C PHE A 67 11.22 -36.20 -13.51
N ARG A 68 10.91 -37.50 -13.52
CA ARG A 68 9.72 -38.05 -12.84
C ARG A 68 9.71 -37.78 -11.34
N GLN A 69 10.86 -37.87 -10.67
CA GLN A 69 11.01 -37.51 -9.27
C GLN A 69 10.71 -35.99 -9.07
N GLY A 70 11.17 -35.14 -9.98
CA GLY A 70 10.89 -33.72 -9.99
C GLY A 70 9.39 -33.44 -10.11
N GLU A 71 8.68 -34.13 -11.02
CA GLU A 71 7.23 -34.01 -11.17
C GLU A 71 6.46 -34.39 -9.89
N CYS A 72 6.97 -35.32 -9.09
CA CYS A 72 6.41 -35.60 -7.77
C CYS A 72 6.66 -34.45 -6.77
N TYR A 73 7.92 -34.02 -6.66
CA TYR A 73 8.30 -33.05 -5.62
C TYR A 73 7.82 -31.63 -5.88
N ARG A 74 7.60 -31.20 -7.14
CA ARG A 74 7.10 -29.86 -7.45
C ARG A 74 5.73 -29.56 -6.81
N LEU A 75 4.95 -30.60 -6.51
CA LEU A 75 3.65 -30.50 -5.84
C LEU A 75 3.74 -30.55 -4.31
N ILE A 76 4.94 -30.85 -3.75
CA ILE A 76 5.12 -31.12 -2.31
C ILE A 76 6.18 -30.21 -1.72
N ASN A 77 7.29 -30.03 -2.43
CA ASN A 77 8.45 -29.28 -1.93
C ASN A 77 9.32 -28.79 -3.08
N PHE A 78 9.18 -27.53 -3.45
CA PHE A 78 9.85 -26.92 -4.59
C PHE A 78 11.39 -26.89 -4.46
N SER A 79 11.94 -26.83 -3.23
CA SER A 79 13.40 -26.86 -3.01
C SER A 79 13.98 -28.25 -3.32
N ARG A 80 13.28 -29.31 -2.96
CA ARG A 80 13.67 -30.69 -3.35
C ARG A 80 13.47 -30.91 -4.86
N ALA A 81 12.41 -30.36 -5.42
CA ALA A 81 12.13 -30.44 -6.86
C ALA A 81 13.24 -29.79 -7.69
N GLU A 82 13.72 -28.60 -7.31
CA GLU A 82 14.84 -27.95 -7.98
C GLU A 82 16.07 -28.87 -8.06
N GLN A 83 16.46 -29.45 -6.92
CA GLN A 83 17.65 -30.32 -6.85
C GLN A 83 17.57 -31.52 -7.83
N VAL A 84 16.39 -32.10 -7.97
CA VAL A 84 16.23 -33.25 -8.86
C VAL A 84 16.05 -32.87 -10.33
N TYR A 85 15.45 -31.70 -10.64
CA TYR A 85 15.44 -31.17 -12.01
C TYR A 85 16.84 -30.76 -12.48
N VAL A 86 17.70 -30.23 -11.61
CA VAL A 86 19.14 -30.04 -11.93
C VAL A 86 19.77 -31.37 -12.36
N ASN A 87 19.45 -32.50 -11.70
CA ASN A 87 19.94 -33.80 -12.09
C ASN A 87 19.36 -34.28 -13.45
N ALA A 88 18.10 -33.98 -13.75
CA ALA A 88 17.51 -34.30 -15.04
C ALA A 88 18.21 -33.56 -16.19
N VAL A 89 18.42 -32.25 -16.04
CA VAL A 89 19.12 -31.41 -17.00
C VAL A 89 20.59 -31.83 -17.16
N ARG A 90 21.31 -32.09 -16.06
CA ARG A 90 22.72 -32.56 -16.06
C ARG A 90 22.88 -33.89 -16.80
N ASN A 91 21.92 -34.78 -16.68
CA ASN A 91 21.92 -36.07 -17.38
C ASN A 91 21.29 -35.98 -18.80
N LYS A 92 21.02 -34.77 -19.32
CA LYS A 92 20.51 -34.45 -20.64
C LYS A 92 19.12 -35.11 -20.90
N TYR A 93 18.13 -34.79 -20.06
CA TYR A 93 16.75 -35.12 -20.33
C TYR A 93 16.36 -34.64 -21.74
N PRO A 94 15.73 -35.48 -22.59
CA PRO A 94 15.61 -35.18 -23.99
C PRO A 94 14.63 -34.04 -24.33
N ASP A 95 13.66 -33.77 -23.46
CA ASP A 95 12.68 -32.70 -23.67
C ASP A 95 13.11 -31.41 -22.96
N SER A 96 12.97 -30.28 -23.65
CA SER A 96 13.24 -28.94 -23.16
C SER A 96 12.37 -28.56 -21.94
N ILE A 97 11.24 -29.25 -21.71
CA ILE A 97 10.37 -29.07 -20.55
C ILE A 97 11.14 -29.16 -19.21
N ALA A 98 12.23 -29.91 -19.16
CA ALA A 98 13.07 -29.99 -17.97
C ALA A 98 13.68 -28.63 -17.59
N TYR A 99 14.06 -27.80 -18.59
CA TYR A 99 14.54 -26.44 -18.34
C TYR A 99 13.41 -25.55 -17.82
N PHE A 100 12.21 -25.66 -18.38
CA PHE A 100 11.05 -24.91 -17.90
C PHE A 100 10.73 -25.24 -16.45
N ARG A 101 10.62 -26.53 -16.10
CA ARG A 101 10.37 -26.99 -14.74
C ARG A 101 11.46 -26.55 -13.76
N LEU A 102 12.73 -26.62 -14.19
CA LEU A 102 13.83 -26.12 -13.39
C LEU A 102 13.73 -24.61 -13.16
N ALA A 103 13.42 -23.85 -14.21
CA ALA A 103 13.25 -22.40 -14.12
C ALA A 103 12.12 -22.03 -13.14
N GLN A 104 10.98 -22.71 -13.19
CA GLN A 104 9.89 -22.49 -12.23
C GLN A 104 10.32 -22.73 -10.78
N MET A 105 11.06 -23.82 -10.52
CA MET A 105 11.55 -24.10 -9.15
C MET A 105 12.62 -23.11 -8.70
N GLN A 106 13.48 -22.69 -9.60
CA GLN A 106 14.47 -21.62 -9.29
C GLN A 106 13.80 -20.29 -9.03
N HIS A 107 12.74 -19.96 -9.75
CA HIS A 107 11.93 -18.77 -9.52
C HIS A 107 11.32 -18.81 -8.10
N LYS A 108 10.66 -19.91 -7.73
CA LYS A 108 10.11 -20.14 -6.38
C LYS A 108 11.18 -20.14 -5.26
N ASN A 109 12.40 -20.47 -5.57
CA ASN A 109 13.53 -20.41 -4.62
C ASN A 109 14.28 -19.06 -4.63
N GLY A 110 13.79 -18.05 -5.37
CA GLY A 110 14.39 -16.73 -5.48
C GLY A 110 15.71 -16.68 -6.26
N LYS A 111 16.03 -17.72 -7.03
CA LYS A 111 17.22 -17.81 -7.90
C LYS A 111 16.93 -17.23 -9.28
N TYR A 112 16.55 -15.97 -9.32
CA TYR A 112 16.00 -15.31 -10.50
C TYR A 112 16.91 -15.29 -11.72
N ARG A 113 18.26 -15.16 -11.54
CA ARG A 113 19.23 -15.20 -12.64
C ARG A 113 19.28 -16.56 -13.32
N ASP A 114 19.30 -17.63 -12.49
CA ASP A 114 19.30 -19.01 -13.01
C ASP A 114 17.99 -19.32 -13.69
N ALA A 115 16.85 -18.92 -13.11
CA ALA A 115 15.53 -19.06 -13.70
C ALA A 115 15.44 -18.36 -15.05
N ALA A 116 15.92 -17.09 -15.16
CA ALA A 116 15.92 -16.36 -16.42
C ALA A 116 16.71 -17.10 -17.53
N SER A 117 17.86 -17.68 -17.17
CA SER A 117 18.67 -18.46 -18.10
C SER A 117 17.92 -19.70 -18.61
N ASN A 118 17.28 -20.45 -17.71
CA ASN A 118 16.55 -21.67 -18.06
C ASN A 118 15.24 -21.40 -18.80
N TYR A 119 14.49 -20.34 -18.46
CA TYR A 119 13.35 -19.88 -19.28
C TYR A 119 13.80 -19.50 -20.68
N THR A 120 14.92 -18.79 -20.82
CA THR A 120 15.47 -18.40 -22.14
C THR A 120 15.87 -19.62 -22.98
N ILE A 121 16.44 -20.66 -22.35
CA ILE A 121 16.79 -21.91 -23.05
C ILE A 121 15.51 -22.60 -23.55
N TYR A 122 14.49 -22.73 -22.69
CA TYR A 122 13.24 -23.36 -23.04
C TYR A 122 12.51 -22.64 -24.19
N LEU A 123 12.42 -21.30 -24.12
CA LEU A 123 11.74 -20.47 -25.13
C LEU A 123 12.41 -20.53 -26.53
N LYS A 124 13.65 -21.02 -26.67
CA LYS A 124 14.24 -21.28 -27.99
C LYS A 124 13.51 -22.41 -28.73
N SER A 125 12.94 -23.37 -28.00
CA SER A 125 12.20 -24.51 -28.59
C SER A 125 10.67 -24.34 -28.49
N LYS A 126 10.19 -23.46 -27.62
CA LYS A 126 8.76 -23.19 -27.36
C LYS A 126 8.55 -21.67 -27.21
N PRO A 127 8.71 -20.89 -28.31
CA PRO A 127 8.73 -19.42 -28.26
C PRO A 127 7.40 -18.80 -27.83
N ASP A 128 6.29 -19.50 -28.04
CA ASP A 128 4.94 -18.99 -27.79
C ASP A 128 4.34 -19.52 -26.46
N ASP A 129 5.15 -20.18 -25.62
CA ASP A 129 4.68 -20.65 -24.31
C ASP A 129 4.48 -19.47 -23.36
N GLU A 130 3.22 -19.12 -23.13
CA GLU A 130 2.82 -17.95 -22.34
C GLU A 130 3.33 -18.02 -20.90
N LEU A 131 3.31 -19.19 -20.26
CA LEU A 131 3.82 -19.37 -18.90
C LEU A 131 5.33 -19.09 -18.81
N ALA A 132 6.07 -19.57 -19.81
CA ALA A 132 7.51 -19.30 -19.85
C ALA A 132 7.84 -17.83 -20.17
N ILE A 133 7.05 -17.20 -21.04
CA ILE A 133 7.14 -15.77 -21.35
C ILE A 133 6.87 -14.95 -20.10
N ASN A 134 5.78 -15.22 -19.38
CA ASN A 134 5.40 -14.54 -18.16
C ASN A 134 6.44 -14.76 -17.04
N GLY A 135 6.94 -15.99 -16.89
CA GLY A 135 8.01 -16.29 -15.95
C GLY A 135 9.31 -15.54 -16.25
N LEU A 136 9.72 -15.45 -17.52
CA LEU A 136 10.91 -14.70 -17.93
C LEU A 136 10.72 -13.18 -17.69
N LYS A 137 9.55 -12.63 -18.03
CA LYS A 137 9.19 -11.23 -17.77
C LYS A 137 9.25 -10.94 -16.27
N ALA A 138 8.66 -11.82 -15.46
CA ALA A 138 8.63 -11.72 -14.01
C ALA A 138 10.03 -11.65 -13.40
N VAL A 139 10.91 -12.61 -13.68
CA VAL A 139 12.25 -12.66 -13.09
C VAL A 139 13.14 -11.50 -13.55
N ARG A 140 12.87 -10.90 -14.70
CA ARG A 140 13.57 -9.69 -15.19
C ARG A 140 13.11 -8.40 -14.50
N SER A 141 11.90 -8.37 -13.98
CA SER A 141 11.32 -7.19 -13.30
C SER A 141 11.60 -7.15 -11.79
N ILE A 142 12.21 -8.18 -11.23
CA ILE A 142 12.38 -8.34 -9.77
C ILE A 142 13.13 -7.17 -9.11
N ASP A 143 14.18 -6.66 -9.73
CA ASP A 143 14.95 -5.55 -9.15
C ASP A 143 14.10 -4.27 -9.08
N SER A 144 13.25 -4.04 -10.09
CA SER A 144 12.28 -2.93 -10.06
C SER A 144 11.25 -3.08 -8.93
N LEU A 145 10.73 -4.30 -8.72
CA LEU A 145 9.77 -4.59 -7.66
C LEU A 145 10.39 -4.45 -6.27
N LYS A 146 11.64 -4.89 -6.08
CA LYS A 146 12.38 -4.74 -4.83
C LYS A 146 12.67 -3.27 -4.48
N ASN A 147 12.95 -2.45 -5.49
CA ASN A 147 13.22 -1.03 -5.31
C ASN A 147 11.94 -0.19 -5.11
N ASN A 148 10.77 -0.77 -5.39
CA ASN A 148 9.46 -0.14 -5.23
C ASN A 148 8.52 -1.02 -4.40
N PRO A 149 8.85 -1.32 -3.12
CA PRO A 149 7.98 -2.13 -2.27
C PRO A 149 6.68 -1.38 -1.97
N THR A 150 5.63 -2.13 -1.71
CA THR A 150 4.40 -1.60 -1.16
C THR A 150 4.55 -1.28 0.33
N ARG A 151 3.61 -0.51 0.89
CA ARG A 151 3.66 -0.11 2.31
C ARG A 151 3.15 -1.16 3.29
N TYR A 152 2.76 -2.33 2.82
CA TYR A 152 2.30 -3.39 3.71
C TYR A 152 3.38 -3.78 4.72
N ILE A 153 2.99 -3.89 5.98
CA ILE A 153 3.82 -4.47 7.06
C ILE A 153 3.29 -5.87 7.28
N ILE A 154 4.16 -6.87 7.23
CA ILE A 154 3.80 -8.27 7.40
C ILE A 154 4.49 -8.88 8.62
N GLY A 155 3.85 -9.85 9.23
CA GLY A 155 4.41 -10.58 10.37
C GLY A 155 3.99 -12.05 10.38
N ARG A 156 4.90 -12.98 10.69
CA ARG A 156 4.52 -14.38 10.87
C ARG A 156 3.72 -14.53 12.16
N GLU A 157 2.50 -15.05 12.04
CA GLU A 157 1.65 -15.26 13.21
C GLU A 157 2.13 -16.48 14.01
N LYS A 158 2.49 -16.26 15.28
CA LYS A 158 3.02 -17.33 16.12
C LYS A 158 1.94 -18.16 16.81
N SER A 159 0.82 -17.54 17.12
CA SER A 159 -0.28 -18.15 17.89
C SER A 159 -1.02 -19.22 17.09
N PHE A 160 -1.13 -19.03 15.76
CA PHE A 160 -1.92 -19.91 14.89
C PHE A 160 -1.11 -21.03 14.25
N ASN A 161 0.20 -20.84 14.08
CA ASN A 161 1.06 -21.80 13.42
C ASN A 161 1.52 -22.90 14.37
N ALA A 162 1.46 -24.14 13.92
CA ALA A 162 1.98 -25.29 14.66
C ALA A 162 3.33 -25.73 14.10
N VAL A 163 4.16 -26.31 14.94
CA VAL A 163 5.46 -26.88 14.52
C VAL A 163 5.24 -28.13 13.69
N ARG A 164 5.85 -28.21 12.53
CA ARG A 164 5.77 -29.36 11.59
C ARG A 164 4.36 -29.65 11.09
N SER A 165 3.56 -28.60 10.92
CA SER A 165 2.21 -28.68 10.34
C SER A 165 1.96 -27.42 9.52
N SER A 166 1.18 -27.55 8.44
CA SER A 166 0.67 -26.40 7.69
C SER A 166 -0.49 -25.75 8.41
N SER A 167 -0.58 -24.41 8.29
CA SER A 167 -1.73 -23.60 8.65
C SER A 167 -1.92 -22.59 7.55
N PHE A 168 -3.10 -22.58 6.89
CA PHE A 168 -3.32 -21.79 5.66
C PHE A 168 -4.79 -21.47 5.43
N SER A 169 -5.06 -20.63 4.43
CA SER A 169 -6.37 -20.16 3.99
C SER A 169 -7.25 -19.68 5.14
N PRO A 170 -6.88 -18.55 5.78
CA PRO A 170 -7.67 -17.95 6.83
C PRO A 170 -8.93 -17.30 6.26
N ALA A 171 -10.03 -17.36 7.00
CA ALA A 171 -11.30 -16.69 6.70
C ALA A 171 -11.91 -16.15 8.00
N PHE A 172 -12.26 -14.88 8.03
CA PHE A 172 -13.01 -14.33 9.15
C PHE A 172 -14.46 -14.84 9.13
N SER A 173 -15.01 -15.07 10.31
CA SER A 173 -16.41 -15.46 10.51
C SER A 173 -17.19 -14.31 11.12
N GLY A 174 -18.07 -13.71 10.31
CA GLY A 174 -18.87 -12.55 10.73
C GLY A 174 -18.15 -11.20 10.61
N ALA A 175 -18.93 -10.13 10.68
CA ALA A 175 -18.48 -8.75 10.48
C ALA A 175 -17.51 -8.23 11.56
N GLU A 176 -17.63 -8.74 12.79
CA GLU A 176 -16.81 -8.29 13.94
C GLU A 176 -15.34 -8.70 13.86
N ALA A 177 -15.00 -9.64 12.96
CA ALA A 177 -13.65 -10.17 12.79
C ALA A 177 -12.99 -10.63 14.11
N ASP A 178 -13.78 -11.20 14.99
CA ASP A 178 -13.37 -11.75 16.30
C ASP A 178 -13.16 -13.27 16.27
N VAL A 179 -13.61 -13.94 15.21
CA VAL A 179 -13.41 -15.37 14.94
C VAL A 179 -12.69 -15.53 13.60
N LEU A 180 -11.59 -16.29 13.58
CA LEU A 180 -10.86 -16.66 12.38
C LEU A 180 -10.91 -18.17 12.22
N ILE A 181 -11.38 -18.64 11.06
CA ILE A 181 -11.34 -20.05 10.65
C ILE A 181 -10.14 -20.21 9.72
N PHE A 182 -9.43 -21.31 9.81
CA PHE A 182 -8.33 -21.62 8.93
C PHE A 182 -8.12 -23.13 8.76
N THR A 183 -7.42 -23.52 7.73
CA THR A 183 -7.09 -24.92 7.42
C THR A 183 -5.79 -25.31 8.07
N SER A 184 -5.73 -26.53 8.64
CA SER A 184 -4.48 -27.06 9.18
C SER A 184 -4.45 -28.59 9.17
N ASN A 185 -3.26 -29.17 8.94
CA ASN A 185 -3.03 -30.61 9.07
C ASN A 185 -2.43 -30.99 10.45
N ARG A 186 -2.57 -30.10 11.45
CA ARG A 186 -2.21 -30.44 12.83
C ARG A 186 -3.12 -31.54 13.39
N LYS A 187 -2.63 -32.29 14.37
CA LYS A 187 -3.43 -33.34 15.00
C LYS A 187 -4.70 -32.77 15.62
N VAL A 188 -5.85 -33.31 15.26
CA VAL A 188 -7.17 -33.03 15.86
C VAL A 188 -7.18 -33.47 17.32
N ASN A 189 -6.72 -34.70 17.58
CA ASN A 189 -6.54 -35.23 18.91
C ASN A 189 -5.05 -35.62 19.12
N LYS A 190 -4.40 -35.08 20.14
CA LYS A 190 -2.98 -35.34 20.43
C LYS A 190 -2.67 -36.82 20.69
N LYS A 191 -3.65 -37.59 21.13
CA LYS A 191 -3.52 -39.03 21.43
C LYS A 191 -3.81 -39.92 20.21
N ASP A 192 -4.43 -39.39 19.15
CA ASP A 192 -4.78 -40.15 17.98
C ASP A 192 -3.64 -40.19 16.98
N ASN A 193 -3.13 -41.39 16.71
CA ASN A 193 -2.11 -41.64 15.70
C ASN A 193 -2.70 -42.22 14.40
N SER A 194 -4.03 -42.39 14.31
CA SER A 194 -4.75 -42.99 13.18
C SER A 194 -5.19 -41.97 12.12
N GLN A 195 -4.76 -40.70 12.22
CA GLN A 195 -5.13 -39.66 11.27
C GLN A 195 -4.74 -40.09 9.85
N LYS A 196 -5.72 -40.09 8.94
CA LYS A 196 -5.54 -40.44 7.52
C LYS A 196 -4.57 -39.46 6.88
N LYS A 197 -3.80 -39.94 5.92
CA LYS A 197 -2.83 -39.11 5.19
C LYS A 197 -3.36 -38.78 3.81
N ASN A 198 -3.15 -37.53 3.42
CA ASN A 198 -3.36 -37.06 2.08
C ASN A 198 -2.42 -37.83 1.12
N THR A 199 -2.96 -38.36 0.04
CA THR A 199 -2.21 -39.22 -0.91
C THR A 199 -1.17 -38.42 -1.70
N VAL A 200 -1.44 -37.15 -2.01
CA VAL A 200 -0.53 -36.28 -2.76
C VAL A 200 0.70 -35.94 -1.91
N SER A 201 0.50 -35.37 -0.73
CA SER A 201 1.58 -34.84 0.11
C SER A 201 2.19 -35.86 1.06
N GLY A 202 1.49 -36.96 1.37
CA GLY A 202 1.86 -37.90 2.43
C GLY A 202 1.74 -37.33 3.85
N GLN A 203 1.25 -36.11 4.00
CA GLN A 203 1.00 -35.43 5.28
C GLN A 203 -0.37 -35.85 5.86
N PRO A 204 -0.63 -35.66 7.15
CA PRO A 204 -1.97 -35.81 7.70
C PRO A 204 -3.00 -34.99 6.92
N ASN A 205 -4.24 -35.50 6.82
CA ASN A 205 -5.34 -34.75 6.21
C ASN A 205 -5.55 -33.42 6.92
N ASN A 206 -6.02 -32.44 6.15
CA ASN A 206 -6.36 -31.12 6.67
C ASN A 206 -7.74 -31.13 7.32
N HIS A 207 -7.93 -30.24 8.30
CA HIS A 207 -9.21 -29.98 8.94
C HIS A 207 -9.36 -28.48 9.19
N LEU A 208 -10.59 -28.04 9.41
CA LEU A 208 -10.91 -26.67 9.78
C LEU A 208 -10.65 -26.45 11.27
N PHE A 209 -9.94 -25.39 11.59
CA PHE A 209 -9.70 -24.91 12.93
C PHE A 209 -10.23 -23.49 13.09
N SER A 210 -10.62 -23.12 14.29
CA SER A 210 -11.00 -21.75 14.62
C SER A 210 -10.18 -21.20 15.79
N VAL A 211 -10.03 -19.88 15.80
CA VAL A 211 -9.53 -19.12 16.94
C VAL A 211 -10.49 -17.98 17.21
N LYS A 212 -10.70 -17.65 18.49
CA LYS A 212 -11.54 -16.55 18.92
C LYS A 212 -10.71 -15.52 19.67
N LYS A 213 -11.13 -14.26 19.61
CA LYS A 213 -10.56 -13.23 20.49
C LYS A 213 -11.22 -13.29 21.86
N ASN A 214 -10.43 -13.20 22.91
CA ASN A 214 -10.95 -13.04 24.26
C ASN A 214 -11.43 -11.60 24.51
N SER A 215 -11.98 -11.32 25.68
CA SER A 215 -12.46 -9.99 26.10
C SER A 215 -11.40 -8.87 26.06
N GLN A 216 -10.10 -9.24 26.02
CA GLN A 216 -8.99 -8.30 25.88
C GLN A 216 -8.54 -8.11 24.41
N GLY A 217 -9.27 -8.69 23.44
CA GLY A 217 -8.94 -8.64 22.02
C GLY A 217 -7.75 -9.52 21.59
N LYS A 218 -7.27 -10.40 22.48
CA LYS A 218 -6.16 -11.33 22.17
C LYS A 218 -6.70 -12.65 21.64
N TRP A 219 -6.05 -13.20 20.64
CA TRP A 219 -6.38 -14.50 20.08
C TRP A 219 -6.12 -15.63 21.09
N GLU A 220 -7.08 -16.52 21.22
CA GLU A 220 -7.00 -17.74 22.00
C GLU A 220 -6.24 -18.85 21.27
N LYS A 221 -6.16 -20.04 21.81
CA LYS A 221 -5.54 -21.19 21.14
C LYS A 221 -6.47 -21.73 20.06
N PRO A 222 -5.90 -22.20 18.93
CA PRO A 222 -6.69 -22.86 17.89
C PRO A 222 -7.35 -24.12 18.40
N GLU A 223 -8.64 -24.26 18.09
CA GLU A 223 -9.44 -25.45 18.35
C GLU A 223 -10.03 -25.96 17.04
N VAL A 224 -10.36 -27.26 16.99
CA VAL A 224 -11.05 -27.85 15.85
C VAL A 224 -12.40 -27.16 15.71
N LEU A 225 -12.80 -26.83 14.48
CA LEU A 225 -14.09 -26.18 14.26
C LEU A 225 -15.22 -27.11 14.73
N GLU A 226 -16.05 -26.59 15.63
CA GLU A 226 -17.17 -27.32 16.22
C GLU A 226 -18.26 -27.62 15.20
N GLY A 227 -18.92 -28.79 15.34
CA GLY A 227 -20.02 -29.22 14.49
C GLY A 227 -19.67 -30.44 13.63
N GLU A 228 -20.52 -30.74 12.65
CA GLU A 228 -20.41 -31.93 11.79
C GLU A 228 -19.48 -31.70 10.57
N VAL A 229 -18.73 -30.60 10.56
CA VAL A 229 -17.90 -30.19 9.43
C VAL A 229 -16.55 -30.92 9.38
N THR A 230 -16.08 -31.49 10.50
CA THR A 230 -14.81 -32.22 10.58
C THR A 230 -15.04 -33.73 10.53
N THR A 231 -14.42 -34.41 9.55
CA THR A 231 -14.55 -35.85 9.32
C THR A 231 -13.18 -36.55 9.19
N LYS A 232 -13.15 -37.73 8.62
CA LYS A 232 -11.90 -38.45 8.25
C LYS A 232 -11.27 -37.94 6.95
N ASN A 233 -12.03 -37.17 6.18
CA ASN A 233 -11.63 -36.67 4.87
C ASN A 233 -10.67 -35.48 4.99
N ASP A 234 -10.18 -35.04 3.86
CA ASP A 234 -9.38 -33.81 3.75
C ASP A 234 -10.36 -32.64 3.60
N GLU A 235 -10.45 -31.78 4.63
CA GLU A 235 -11.32 -30.61 4.63
C GLU A 235 -10.49 -29.35 4.78
N GLY A 236 -10.91 -28.30 4.08
CA GLY A 236 -10.21 -27.02 4.22
C GLY A 236 -10.80 -25.91 3.38
N ILE A 237 -10.11 -24.78 3.43
CA ILE A 237 -10.35 -23.60 2.60
C ILE A 237 -11.79 -23.15 2.73
N ALA A 238 -12.04 -22.41 3.82
CA ALA A 238 -13.35 -21.91 4.20
C ALA A 238 -13.63 -20.53 3.63
N SER A 239 -14.91 -20.28 3.33
CA SER A 239 -15.49 -18.95 3.14
C SER A 239 -16.77 -18.86 3.96
N VAL A 240 -17.01 -17.74 4.61
CA VAL A 240 -18.17 -17.54 5.49
C VAL A 240 -19.00 -16.38 4.94
N SER A 241 -20.34 -16.52 4.96
CA SER A 241 -21.24 -15.43 4.60
C SER A 241 -21.02 -14.22 5.52
N THR A 242 -21.30 -13.01 5.02
CA THR A 242 -21.10 -11.76 5.75
C THR A 242 -21.81 -11.73 7.11
N ASP A 243 -22.97 -12.36 7.21
CA ASP A 243 -23.75 -12.50 8.45
C ASP A 243 -23.20 -13.60 9.40
N GLY A 244 -22.19 -14.35 8.98
CA GLY A 244 -21.60 -15.43 9.77
C GLY A 244 -22.46 -16.70 9.91
N SER A 245 -23.57 -16.80 9.18
CA SER A 245 -24.54 -17.89 9.30
C SER A 245 -24.25 -19.10 8.44
N THR A 246 -23.53 -18.91 7.34
CA THR A 246 -23.28 -19.95 6.32
C THR A 246 -21.79 -20.13 6.06
N LEU A 247 -21.33 -21.38 6.12
CA LEU A 247 -19.96 -21.79 5.86
C LEU A 247 -19.91 -22.58 4.54
N TYR A 248 -19.05 -22.13 3.65
CA TYR A 248 -18.67 -22.87 2.43
C TYR A 248 -17.25 -23.40 2.62
N PHE A 249 -17.01 -24.65 2.28
CA PHE A 249 -15.66 -25.22 2.42
C PHE A 249 -15.41 -26.36 1.43
N THR A 250 -14.15 -26.64 1.17
CA THR A 250 -13.73 -27.75 0.30
C THR A 250 -13.62 -29.04 1.12
N ARG A 251 -14.13 -30.16 0.58
CA ARG A 251 -13.88 -31.51 1.08
C ARG A 251 -13.49 -32.42 -0.07
N SER A 252 -12.45 -33.21 0.12
CA SER A 252 -12.04 -34.27 -0.81
C SER A 252 -12.49 -35.62 -0.27
N LEU A 253 -13.38 -36.29 -1.02
CA LEU A 253 -13.86 -37.59 -0.66
C LEU A 253 -12.85 -38.64 -1.11
N THR A 254 -12.30 -39.38 -0.16
CA THR A 254 -11.37 -40.49 -0.43
C THR A 254 -12.06 -41.83 -0.08
N GLU A 255 -13.03 -42.24 -0.87
CA GLU A 255 -13.56 -43.62 -0.77
C GLU A 255 -12.88 -44.50 -1.80
N ASP A 256 -12.33 -45.63 -1.32
CA ASP A 256 -11.87 -46.82 -2.04
C ASP A 256 -11.14 -46.58 -3.38
N ASN A 257 -10.07 -45.77 -3.40
CA ASN A 257 -9.18 -45.60 -4.57
C ASN A 257 -9.82 -45.10 -5.87
N LYS A 258 -11.06 -44.64 -5.87
CA LYS A 258 -11.64 -43.85 -6.96
C LYS A 258 -11.33 -42.39 -6.69
N GLY A 259 -10.51 -41.75 -7.53
CA GLY A 259 -10.19 -40.34 -7.45
C GLY A 259 -11.42 -39.50 -7.79
N GLU A 260 -12.32 -39.35 -6.84
CA GLU A 260 -13.33 -38.30 -6.90
C GLU A 260 -12.62 -36.96 -6.69
N GLY A 261 -13.01 -35.93 -7.46
CA GLY A 261 -12.48 -34.59 -7.33
C GLY A 261 -12.83 -33.97 -5.97
N ALA A 262 -12.17 -32.90 -5.62
CA ALA A 262 -12.59 -32.08 -4.47
C ALA A 262 -13.97 -31.48 -4.78
N MET A 263 -14.80 -31.30 -3.74
CA MET A 263 -16.15 -30.74 -3.84
C MET A 263 -16.33 -29.62 -2.80
N ILE A 264 -17.22 -28.67 -3.11
CA ILE A 264 -17.64 -27.64 -2.16
C ILE A 264 -18.86 -28.12 -1.38
N PHE A 265 -18.78 -27.94 -0.07
CA PHE A 265 -19.87 -28.22 0.88
C PHE A 265 -20.34 -26.91 1.51
N ILE A 266 -21.62 -26.89 1.85
CA ILE A 266 -22.27 -25.81 2.59
C ILE A 266 -22.77 -26.33 3.93
N SER A 267 -22.59 -25.57 5.00
CA SER A 267 -23.13 -25.84 6.32
C SER A 267 -23.71 -24.56 6.92
N SER A 268 -24.88 -24.67 7.50
CA SER A 268 -25.53 -23.54 8.20
C SER A 268 -25.30 -23.64 9.71
N ARG A 269 -25.22 -22.49 10.35
CA ARG A 269 -25.01 -22.39 11.80
C ARG A 269 -26.36 -22.50 12.54
N THR A 270 -26.46 -23.43 13.46
CA THR A 270 -27.62 -23.61 14.28
C THR A 270 -27.22 -23.73 15.76
N GLY A 271 -27.74 -22.87 16.63
CA GLY A 271 -27.44 -22.93 18.07
C GLY A 271 -25.94 -22.75 18.42
N GLY A 272 -25.18 -22.07 17.58
CA GLY A 272 -23.75 -21.81 17.80
C GLY A 272 -22.78 -22.80 17.14
N SER A 273 -23.23 -24.00 16.72
CA SER A 273 -22.43 -25.02 16.03
C SER A 273 -22.81 -25.10 14.56
N TRP A 274 -21.87 -25.62 13.71
CA TRP A 274 -22.11 -25.89 12.31
C TRP A 274 -22.85 -27.21 12.13
N GLY A 275 -23.97 -27.16 11.41
CA GLY A 275 -24.81 -28.31 11.13
C GLY A 275 -24.22 -29.27 10.07
N SER A 276 -24.99 -30.29 9.70
CA SER A 276 -24.61 -31.32 8.75
C SER A 276 -24.33 -30.71 7.36
N PRO A 277 -23.11 -30.87 6.80
CA PRO A 277 -22.76 -30.28 5.52
C PRO A 277 -23.43 -30.99 4.35
N GLN A 278 -23.86 -30.21 3.36
CA GLN A 278 -24.38 -30.68 2.09
C GLN A 278 -23.48 -30.24 0.93
N SER A 279 -23.27 -31.10 -0.06
CA SER A 279 -22.52 -30.76 -1.25
C SER A 279 -23.29 -29.86 -2.20
N ILE A 280 -22.61 -28.91 -2.85
CA ILE A 280 -23.15 -28.10 -3.94
C ILE A 280 -22.72 -28.73 -5.26
N THR A 281 -23.69 -29.05 -6.12
CA THR A 281 -23.40 -29.52 -7.48
C THR A 281 -23.14 -28.35 -8.40
N LEU A 282 -21.91 -28.23 -8.88
CA LEU A 282 -21.46 -27.17 -9.80
C LEU A 282 -21.26 -27.71 -11.23
N PHE A 283 -20.82 -28.98 -11.36
CA PHE A 283 -20.68 -29.68 -12.60
C PHE A 283 -21.28 -31.09 -12.48
N ASN A 284 -21.78 -31.65 -13.58
CA ASN A 284 -22.36 -32.98 -13.59
C ASN A 284 -21.33 -34.12 -13.59
N ASP A 285 -20.06 -33.81 -13.89
CA ASP A 285 -18.94 -34.78 -13.89
C ASP A 285 -18.22 -34.74 -12.55
N SER A 286 -18.34 -35.78 -11.73
CA SER A 286 -17.71 -35.92 -10.42
C SER A 286 -16.17 -36.02 -10.47
N SER A 287 -15.58 -36.22 -11.64
CA SER A 287 -14.13 -36.22 -11.82
C SER A 287 -13.53 -34.81 -11.88
N ILE A 288 -14.36 -33.78 -12.09
CA ILE A 288 -13.97 -32.39 -12.07
C ILE A 288 -13.74 -31.97 -10.61
N SER A 289 -12.58 -31.39 -10.33
CA SER A 289 -12.25 -30.88 -9.01
C SER A 289 -12.79 -29.46 -8.83
N VAL A 290 -13.55 -29.24 -7.77
CA VAL A 290 -14.12 -27.94 -7.41
C VAL A 290 -13.72 -27.63 -5.98
N ALA A 291 -12.97 -26.52 -5.81
CA ALA A 291 -12.34 -26.20 -4.54
C ALA A 291 -12.27 -24.69 -4.31
N HIS A 292 -11.80 -24.28 -3.13
CA HIS A 292 -11.50 -22.90 -2.77
C HIS A 292 -12.71 -21.95 -2.95
N PRO A 293 -13.82 -22.20 -2.23
CA PRO A 293 -15.00 -21.36 -2.34
C PRO A 293 -14.76 -19.93 -1.79
N ALA A 294 -15.39 -18.96 -2.44
CA ALA A 294 -15.48 -17.59 -1.97
C ALA A 294 -16.86 -17.02 -2.28
N ILE A 295 -17.66 -16.77 -1.25
CA ILE A 295 -18.96 -16.14 -1.42
C ILE A 295 -18.79 -14.61 -1.58
N SER A 296 -19.53 -14.03 -2.53
CA SER A 296 -19.58 -12.57 -2.68
C SER A 296 -20.19 -11.90 -1.44
N PRO A 297 -19.85 -10.63 -1.15
CA PRO A 297 -20.34 -9.92 0.06
C PRO A 297 -21.86 -9.85 0.17
N ASP A 298 -22.56 -9.81 -0.97
CA ASP A 298 -24.04 -9.82 -1.04
C ASP A 298 -24.66 -11.24 -0.99
N GLY A 299 -23.83 -12.29 -0.95
CA GLY A 299 -24.26 -13.67 -0.91
C GLY A 299 -24.81 -14.23 -2.22
N SER A 300 -24.80 -13.48 -3.31
CA SER A 300 -25.45 -13.87 -4.57
C SER A 300 -24.58 -14.73 -5.49
N MET A 301 -23.25 -14.61 -5.39
CA MET A 301 -22.31 -15.28 -6.28
C MET A 301 -21.29 -16.10 -5.49
N LEU A 302 -21.10 -17.36 -5.91
CA LEU A 302 -20.03 -18.21 -5.40
C LEU A 302 -18.89 -18.27 -6.43
N TYR A 303 -17.71 -17.79 -6.05
CA TYR A 303 -16.49 -17.97 -6.81
C TYR A 303 -15.71 -19.18 -6.30
N PHE A 304 -15.03 -19.89 -7.19
CA PHE A 304 -14.31 -21.11 -6.82
C PHE A 304 -13.22 -21.44 -7.85
N ALA A 305 -12.27 -22.27 -7.46
CA ALA A 305 -11.26 -22.79 -8.37
C ALA A 305 -11.67 -24.17 -8.91
N SER A 306 -11.51 -24.42 -10.21
CA SER A 306 -11.81 -25.71 -10.84
C SER A 306 -10.92 -26.00 -12.06
N ASP A 307 -10.64 -27.28 -12.30
CA ASP A 307 -10.01 -27.82 -13.52
C ASP A 307 -11.02 -28.25 -14.60
N ALA A 308 -12.22 -27.65 -14.55
CA ALA A 308 -13.29 -27.95 -15.49
C ALA A 308 -12.88 -27.69 -16.95
N PRO A 309 -13.33 -28.54 -17.89
CA PRO A 309 -13.10 -28.31 -19.32
C PRO A 309 -13.67 -26.98 -19.80
N GLY A 310 -12.93 -26.30 -20.70
CA GLY A 310 -13.29 -24.95 -21.19
C GLY A 310 -12.64 -23.81 -20.43
N GLY A 311 -11.76 -24.12 -19.48
CA GLY A 311 -10.89 -23.15 -18.83
C GLY A 311 -9.72 -22.72 -19.72
N TYR A 312 -8.90 -21.81 -19.18
CA TYR A 312 -7.71 -21.23 -19.83
C TYR A 312 -6.45 -22.05 -19.55
N GLY A 313 -6.40 -22.74 -18.38
CA GLY A 313 -5.18 -23.38 -17.96
C GLY A 313 -5.32 -24.61 -17.07
N GLY A 314 -4.64 -24.57 -15.96
CA GLY A 314 -4.64 -25.62 -14.95
C GLY A 314 -5.92 -25.59 -14.11
N LYS A 315 -5.92 -24.80 -13.05
CA LYS A 315 -7.13 -24.43 -12.30
C LYS A 315 -7.48 -22.99 -12.57
N ASP A 316 -8.70 -22.77 -12.96
CA ASP A 316 -9.25 -21.44 -13.22
C ASP A 316 -10.19 -21.00 -12.12
N ILE A 317 -10.37 -19.69 -11.94
CA ILE A 317 -11.48 -19.14 -11.17
C ILE A 317 -12.75 -19.22 -12.02
N TRP A 318 -13.77 -19.86 -11.46
CA TRP A 318 -15.13 -19.96 -11.98
C TRP A 318 -16.07 -19.23 -11.02
N ARG A 319 -17.28 -18.92 -11.49
CA ARG A 319 -18.33 -18.34 -10.66
C ARG A 319 -19.68 -18.97 -10.96
N ALA A 320 -20.53 -19.01 -9.97
CA ALA A 320 -21.91 -19.50 -10.08
C ALA A 320 -22.85 -18.57 -9.32
N LYS A 321 -24.03 -18.32 -9.86
CA LYS A 321 -25.11 -17.64 -9.15
C LYS A 321 -25.73 -18.60 -8.14
N LEU A 322 -25.98 -18.12 -6.93
CA LEU A 322 -26.68 -18.91 -5.88
C LEU A 322 -28.12 -18.46 -5.75
N GLU A 323 -29.07 -19.39 -5.94
CA GLU A 323 -30.47 -19.18 -5.67
C GLU A 323 -31.00 -20.33 -4.77
N GLY A 324 -31.52 -19.97 -3.58
CA GLY A 324 -32.06 -20.96 -2.63
C GLY A 324 -31.05 -22.06 -2.23
N GLY A 325 -29.75 -21.73 -2.17
CA GLY A 325 -28.66 -22.67 -1.84
C GLY A 325 -28.23 -23.61 -2.99
N LYS A 326 -28.76 -23.41 -4.20
CA LYS A 326 -28.37 -24.13 -5.43
C LYS A 326 -27.55 -23.22 -6.32
N ALA A 327 -26.60 -23.82 -7.04
CA ALA A 327 -25.78 -23.10 -8.00
C ALA A 327 -26.47 -23.12 -9.38
N GLU A 328 -26.54 -21.95 -10.00
CA GLU A 328 -27.04 -21.75 -11.36
C GLU A 328 -26.02 -20.95 -12.17
N PHE A 329 -26.08 -21.05 -13.50
CA PHE A 329 -25.23 -20.24 -14.41
C PHE A 329 -23.74 -20.30 -14.08
N VAL A 330 -23.19 -21.52 -14.05
CA VAL A 330 -21.75 -21.75 -13.85
C VAL A 330 -20.97 -21.24 -15.05
N GLU A 331 -20.05 -20.32 -14.87
CA GLU A 331 -19.24 -19.77 -15.94
C GLU A 331 -17.79 -19.50 -15.49
N ASN A 332 -16.86 -19.51 -16.46
CA ASN A 332 -15.46 -19.14 -16.21
C ASN A 332 -15.35 -17.62 -16.00
N ALA A 333 -14.51 -17.16 -15.07
CA ALA A 333 -14.34 -15.73 -14.75
C ALA A 333 -13.61 -14.93 -15.87
N GLY A 334 -13.15 -15.61 -16.92
CA GLY A 334 -12.57 -14.99 -18.11
C GLY A 334 -11.06 -14.74 -18.06
N SER A 335 -10.50 -14.38 -19.22
CA SER A 335 -9.05 -14.24 -19.43
C SER A 335 -8.40 -13.08 -18.69
N GLU A 336 -9.17 -12.13 -18.17
CA GLU A 336 -8.62 -11.05 -17.34
C GLU A 336 -8.15 -11.57 -15.97
N ILE A 337 -8.87 -12.57 -15.45
CA ILE A 337 -8.55 -13.28 -14.21
C ILE A 337 -7.64 -14.48 -14.52
N ASN A 338 -8.08 -15.37 -15.41
CA ASN A 338 -7.50 -16.68 -15.65
C ASN A 338 -6.38 -16.66 -16.69
N THR A 339 -5.46 -17.62 -16.58
CA THR A 339 -4.26 -17.77 -17.41
C THR A 339 -4.02 -19.26 -17.74
N PRO A 340 -3.00 -19.60 -18.54
CA PRO A 340 -2.59 -21.00 -18.69
C PRO A 340 -2.03 -21.66 -17.41
N GLY A 341 -1.84 -20.90 -16.33
CA GLY A 341 -1.40 -21.40 -15.02
C GLY A 341 -2.52 -21.90 -14.13
N ASP A 342 -2.29 -21.80 -12.83
CA ASP A 342 -3.27 -22.07 -11.79
C ASP A 342 -3.75 -20.76 -11.15
N GLU A 343 -5.05 -20.49 -11.14
CA GLU A 343 -5.71 -19.43 -10.40
C GLU A 343 -6.54 -20.04 -9.26
N MET A 344 -6.21 -19.65 -8.02
CA MET A 344 -6.75 -20.29 -6.82
C MET A 344 -7.01 -19.31 -5.68
N PHE A 345 -7.69 -19.78 -4.65
CA PHE A 345 -7.92 -19.05 -3.39
C PHE A 345 -8.60 -17.68 -3.58
N PRO A 346 -9.72 -17.62 -4.32
CA PRO A 346 -10.49 -16.39 -4.39
C PRO A 346 -10.98 -15.98 -3.01
N THR A 347 -11.06 -14.68 -2.75
CA THR A 347 -11.69 -14.09 -1.55
C THR A 347 -12.14 -12.66 -1.84
N PHE A 348 -13.13 -12.19 -1.12
CA PHE A 348 -13.66 -10.85 -1.28
C PHE A 348 -13.37 -9.98 -0.06
N LYS A 349 -13.11 -8.71 -0.32
CA LYS A 349 -13.27 -7.66 0.66
C LYS A 349 -14.73 -7.18 0.67
N PRO A 350 -15.26 -6.62 1.77
CA PRO A 350 -16.65 -6.16 1.84
C PRO A 350 -17.09 -5.18 0.74
N ASP A 351 -16.16 -4.40 0.17
CA ASP A 351 -16.40 -3.49 -0.94
C ASP A 351 -16.55 -4.17 -2.32
N GLY A 352 -16.48 -5.50 -2.39
CA GLY A 352 -16.57 -6.28 -3.61
C GLY A 352 -15.25 -6.49 -4.35
N THR A 353 -14.14 -5.98 -3.85
CA THR A 353 -12.81 -6.22 -4.42
C THR A 353 -12.46 -7.71 -4.28
N LEU A 354 -12.14 -8.36 -5.41
CA LEU A 354 -11.71 -9.74 -5.46
C LEU A 354 -10.19 -9.84 -5.27
N PHE A 355 -9.76 -10.75 -4.41
CA PHE A 355 -8.37 -11.19 -4.29
C PHE A 355 -8.28 -12.65 -4.65
N TYR A 356 -7.20 -13.06 -5.31
CA TYR A 356 -6.94 -14.45 -5.66
C TYR A 356 -5.44 -14.66 -5.85
N SER A 357 -5.01 -15.91 -6.00
CA SER A 357 -3.60 -16.22 -6.20
C SER A 357 -3.39 -16.92 -7.55
N SER A 358 -2.33 -16.53 -8.26
CA SER A 358 -1.98 -17.08 -9.58
C SER A 358 -0.48 -17.35 -9.68
N ASP A 359 -0.11 -18.44 -10.37
CA ASP A 359 1.26 -18.73 -10.82
C ASP A 359 1.45 -18.55 -12.33
N GLY A 360 0.39 -18.16 -13.05
CA GLY A 360 0.41 -17.94 -14.50
C GLY A 360 0.63 -16.48 -14.90
N LYS A 361 0.31 -15.51 -14.04
CA LYS A 361 0.59 -14.08 -14.29
C LYS A 361 2.04 -13.75 -13.92
N PRO A 362 2.63 -12.67 -14.50
CA PRO A 362 3.94 -12.21 -14.09
C PRO A 362 3.95 -11.86 -12.57
N GLY A 363 4.71 -12.63 -11.81
CA GLY A 363 4.74 -12.59 -10.35
C GLY A 363 6.16 -12.55 -9.78
N ILE A 364 6.27 -12.64 -8.46
CA ILE A 364 7.53 -12.59 -7.72
C ILE A 364 8.07 -14.00 -7.48
N GLY A 365 7.16 -14.96 -7.38
CA GLY A 365 7.53 -16.31 -7.00
C GLY A 365 6.69 -17.42 -7.58
N GLY A 366 6.08 -18.18 -6.68
CA GLY A 366 5.14 -19.25 -7.00
C GLY A 366 3.74 -18.71 -7.24
N LEU A 367 2.82 -19.04 -6.35
CA LEU A 367 1.54 -18.36 -6.25
C LEU A 367 1.77 -16.97 -5.70
N ASP A 368 1.33 -15.97 -6.43
CA ASP A 368 1.31 -14.58 -5.96
C ASP A 368 -0.13 -14.11 -5.79
N ILE A 369 -0.37 -13.26 -4.80
CA ILE A 369 -1.68 -12.65 -4.54
C ILE A 369 -1.89 -11.48 -5.50
N PHE A 370 -3.04 -11.48 -6.17
CA PHE A 370 -3.52 -10.41 -7.05
C PHE A 370 -4.81 -9.82 -6.52
N LYS A 371 -4.98 -8.52 -6.76
CA LYS A 371 -6.22 -7.77 -6.54
C LYS A 371 -6.90 -7.56 -7.88
N ALA A 372 -8.20 -7.80 -7.96
CA ALA A 372 -9.03 -7.54 -9.13
C ALA A 372 -10.20 -6.63 -8.75
N GLU A 373 -10.33 -5.52 -9.45
CA GLU A 373 -11.39 -4.53 -9.29
C GLU A 373 -12.22 -4.45 -10.56
N LEU A 374 -13.56 -4.50 -10.43
CA LEU A 374 -14.44 -4.27 -11.57
C LEU A 374 -14.43 -2.78 -11.91
N LYS A 375 -14.07 -2.46 -13.15
CA LYS A 375 -14.06 -1.09 -13.66
C LYS A 375 -14.80 -0.98 -14.99
N LEU A 376 -15.39 0.21 -15.21
CA LEU A 376 -15.94 0.55 -16.52
C LEU A 376 -14.79 0.81 -17.49
N LYS A 377 -14.78 0.06 -18.59
CA LYS A 377 -13.85 0.28 -19.70
C LYS A 377 -14.29 1.45 -20.59
N LYS A 378 -13.42 1.88 -21.49
CA LYS A 378 -13.69 2.99 -22.43
C LYS A 378 -14.89 2.72 -23.35
N ASP A 379 -15.20 1.47 -23.63
CA ASP A 379 -16.35 1.01 -24.42
C ASP A 379 -17.65 0.83 -23.62
N SER A 380 -17.67 1.31 -22.35
CA SER A 380 -18.76 1.17 -21.40
C SER A 380 -19.06 -0.27 -20.94
N THR A 381 -18.22 -1.24 -21.26
CA THR A 381 -18.31 -2.60 -20.70
C THR A 381 -17.63 -2.65 -19.33
N GLN A 382 -18.07 -3.54 -18.45
CA GLN A 382 -17.38 -3.84 -17.21
C GLN A 382 -16.25 -4.85 -17.47
N GLY A 383 -15.10 -4.66 -16.85
CA GLY A 383 -13.98 -5.58 -16.90
C GLY A 383 -13.13 -5.54 -15.63
N TRP A 384 -12.32 -6.57 -15.43
CA TRP A 384 -11.43 -6.66 -14.31
C TRP A 384 -10.12 -5.91 -14.58
N GLU A 385 -9.76 -5.01 -13.67
CA GLU A 385 -8.41 -4.46 -13.57
C GLU A 385 -7.64 -5.25 -12.53
N VAL A 386 -6.59 -5.97 -12.97
CA VAL A 386 -5.83 -6.89 -12.13
C VAL A 386 -4.46 -6.33 -11.80
N THR A 387 -4.12 -6.30 -10.50
CA THR A 387 -2.87 -5.78 -9.98
C THR A 387 -2.18 -6.80 -9.06
N ASN A 388 -0.87 -7.05 -9.25
CA ASN A 388 -0.05 -7.83 -8.32
C ASN A 388 0.14 -7.04 -7.02
N MET A 389 -0.07 -7.69 -5.86
CA MET A 389 0.03 -7.03 -4.55
C MET A 389 1.46 -6.67 -4.14
N GLY A 390 2.45 -7.10 -4.90
CA GLY A 390 3.85 -6.69 -4.76
C GLY A 390 4.53 -7.11 -3.46
N ILE A 391 5.79 -6.73 -3.32
CA ILE A 391 6.59 -6.94 -2.11
C ILE A 391 6.16 -5.93 -1.03
N PRO A 392 5.99 -6.34 0.26
CA PRO A 392 6.37 -7.65 0.83
C PRO A 392 5.24 -8.67 0.91
N LEU A 393 4.00 -8.37 0.48
CA LEU A 393 2.91 -9.35 0.51
C LEU A 393 3.26 -10.58 -0.30
N ASN A 394 3.69 -10.40 -1.53
CA ASN A 394 4.22 -11.47 -2.35
C ASN A 394 5.72 -11.65 -2.14
N SER A 395 6.18 -12.89 -2.26
CA SER A 395 7.57 -13.31 -2.09
C SER A 395 7.99 -14.27 -3.20
N SER A 396 9.19 -14.84 -3.13
CA SER A 396 9.60 -15.89 -4.07
C SER A 396 8.85 -17.21 -3.89
N ALA A 397 8.25 -17.43 -2.72
CA ALA A 397 7.53 -18.66 -2.38
C ALA A 397 6.07 -18.61 -2.87
N ASP A 398 5.20 -19.51 -2.35
CA ASP A 398 3.77 -19.43 -2.60
C ASP A 398 3.12 -18.52 -1.56
N ASP A 399 2.38 -17.51 -2.01
CA ASP A 399 1.62 -16.55 -1.20
C ASP A 399 0.15 -16.58 -1.64
N PHE A 400 -0.77 -16.90 -0.70
CA PHE A 400 -2.15 -17.20 -1.08
C PHE A 400 -3.15 -17.05 0.05
N GLY A 401 -4.45 -17.10 -0.27
CA GLY A 401 -5.54 -17.17 0.68
C GLY A 401 -5.56 -15.98 1.64
N MET A 402 -5.67 -14.77 1.08
CA MET A 402 -5.71 -13.51 1.84
C MET A 402 -7.13 -13.25 2.37
N THR A 403 -7.25 -12.73 3.60
CA THR A 403 -8.52 -12.31 4.18
C THR A 403 -8.36 -11.01 4.96
N PHE A 404 -9.44 -10.22 5.05
CA PHE A 404 -9.45 -8.91 5.67
C PHE A 404 -10.31 -8.88 6.94
N ALA A 405 -9.91 -8.11 7.93
CA ALA A 405 -10.71 -7.88 9.14
C ALA A 405 -11.73 -6.75 8.87
N GLY A 406 -12.90 -7.11 8.33
CA GLY A 406 -13.92 -6.16 7.88
C GLY A 406 -13.38 -5.25 6.77
N ASP A 407 -13.75 -3.97 6.79
CA ASP A 407 -13.29 -2.96 5.82
C ASP A 407 -11.86 -2.49 6.04
N SER A 408 -11.19 -2.98 7.09
CA SER A 408 -9.86 -2.52 7.44
C SER A 408 -8.78 -3.05 6.49
N GLU A 409 -7.71 -2.27 6.33
CA GLU A 409 -6.51 -2.66 5.55
C GLU A 409 -5.56 -3.54 6.38
N LYS A 410 -6.10 -4.48 7.14
CA LYS A 410 -5.35 -5.47 7.92
C LYS A 410 -6.04 -6.83 7.86
N GLY A 411 -5.27 -7.89 8.01
CA GLY A 411 -5.80 -9.25 7.94
C GLY A 411 -4.71 -10.29 8.02
N TYR A 412 -5.01 -11.45 7.40
CA TYR A 412 -4.10 -12.59 7.36
C TYR A 412 -4.03 -13.16 5.94
N PHE A 413 -2.91 -13.80 5.64
CA PHE A 413 -2.69 -14.57 4.42
C PHE A 413 -1.80 -15.77 4.70
N SER A 414 -1.66 -16.64 3.73
CA SER A 414 -0.86 -17.86 3.80
C SER A 414 0.41 -17.70 3.02
N SER A 415 1.53 -18.21 3.57
CA SER A 415 2.79 -18.24 2.84
C SER A 415 3.69 -19.37 3.35
N ASN A 416 4.42 -20.01 2.42
CA ASN A 416 5.50 -20.95 2.77
C ASN A 416 6.90 -20.33 2.64
N ARG A 417 6.99 -18.99 2.63
CA ARG A 417 8.27 -18.26 2.66
C ARG A 417 9.12 -18.65 3.88
N ASN A 418 10.41 -18.75 3.67
CA ASN A 418 11.37 -19.16 4.71
C ASN A 418 11.14 -20.59 5.26
N GLU A 419 10.37 -21.44 4.55
CA GLU A 419 10.10 -22.82 4.96
C GLU A 419 10.63 -23.81 3.93
N THR A 420 11.68 -24.55 4.30
CA THR A 420 12.35 -25.50 3.41
C THR A 420 11.71 -26.89 3.40
N ARG A 421 10.80 -27.17 4.34
CA ARG A 421 10.14 -28.49 4.50
C ARG A 421 8.80 -28.58 3.80
N GLY A 422 8.31 -27.45 3.21
CA GLY A 422 7.07 -27.38 2.47
C GLY A 422 5.81 -27.24 3.35
N TYR A 423 5.93 -26.61 4.53
CA TYR A 423 4.77 -26.24 5.36
C TYR A 423 4.35 -24.82 5.10
N ASP A 424 3.05 -24.60 5.07
CA ASP A 424 2.46 -23.26 4.97
C ASP A 424 2.25 -22.67 6.35
N ALA A 425 2.34 -21.36 6.45
CA ALA A 425 2.14 -20.62 7.68
C ALA A 425 1.20 -19.42 7.45
N LEU A 426 0.45 -19.07 8.47
CA LEU A 426 -0.34 -17.84 8.50
C LEU A 426 0.54 -16.65 8.84
N TRP A 427 0.36 -15.58 8.09
CA TRP A 427 1.03 -14.30 8.23
C TRP A 427 -0.02 -13.21 8.39
N SER A 428 0.21 -12.28 9.28
CA SER A 428 -0.58 -11.06 9.39
C SER A 428 -0.06 -10.00 8.42
N PHE A 429 -0.95 -9.12 7.98
CA PHE A 429 -0.58 -7.92 7.25
C PHE A 429 -1.36 -6.71 7.76
N VAL A 430 -0.77 -5.54 7.59
CA VAL A 430 -1.41 -4.23 7.78
C VAL A 430 -0.86 -3.26 6.75
N LEU A 431 -1.74 -2.48 6.13
CA LEU A 431 -1.38 -1.32 5.33
C LEU A 431 -1.57 -0.07 6.19
N PRO A 432 -0.50 0.55 6.70
CA PRO A 432 -0.60 1.74 7.53
C PRO A 432 -1.27 2.88 6.76
N GLN A 433 -2.20 3.57 7.41
CA GLN A 433 -2.76 4.80 6.84
C GLN A 433 -1.70 5.89 6.76
N LEU A 434 -1.70 6.61 5.66
CA LEU A 434 -0.86 7.79 5.52
C LEU A 434 -1.46 8.94 6.35
N ALA A 435 -0.62 9.57 7.12
CA ALA A 435 -0.96 10.78 7.85
C ALA A 435 -0.34 11.99 7.15
N TYR A 436 -1.17 12.96 6.81
CA TYR A 436 -0.74 14.28 6.36
C TYR A 436 -1.01 15.25 7.48
N VAL A 437 0.03 15.91 7.98
CA VAL A 437 -0.05 16.75 9.18
C VAL A 437 0.45 18.14 8.85
N LEU A 438 -0.35 19.14 9.18
CA LEU A 438 0.07 20.54 9.23
C LEU A 438 0.47 20.86 10.67
N GLU A 439 1.64 21.46 10.86
CA GLU A 439 2.08 21.97 12.14
C GLU A 439 2.88 23.27 11.96
N GLY A 440 2.99 24.03 13.02
CA GLY A 440 3.76 25.28 13.02
C GLY A 440 3.56 26.07 14.30
N LYS A 441 4.05 27.31 14.28
CA LYS A 441 3.89 28.27 15.37
C LYS A 441 3.30 29.57 14.87
N ILE A 442 2.50 30.20 15.72
CA ILE A 442 1.97 31.55 15.53
C ILE A 442 2.63 32.43 16.61
N LEU A 443 3.56 33.26 16.19
CA LEU A 443 4.37 34.11 17.04
C LEU A 443 4.14 35.59 16.69
N ALA A 444 4.40 36.48 17.62
CA ALA A 444 4.59 37.89 17.32
C ALA A 444 5.94 38.10 16.61
N ARG A 445 6.13 39.26 15.96
CA ARG A 445 7.43 39.65 15.36
C ARG A 445 8.59 39.62 16.33
N SER A 446 8.33 39.85 17.62
CA SER A 446 9.30 39.70 18.69
C SER A 446 9.80 38.27 18.95
N GLY A 447 9.16 37.26 18.35
CA GLY A 447 9.44 35.83 18.59
C GLY A 447 8.67 35.25 19.78
N SER A 448 7.94 36.04 20.57
CA SER A 448 7.06 35.55 21.63
C SER A 448 5.77 34.97 21.08
N PRO A 449 5.10 34.02 21.77
CA PRO A 449 3.80 33.52 21.35
C PRO A 449 2.76 34.63 21.26
N ALA A 450 1.99 34.69 20.16
CA ALA A 450 0.91 35.65 20.03
C ALA A 450 -0.27 35.26 20.94
N THR A 451 -0.80 36.24 21.69
CA THR A 451 -1.88 36.00 22.65
C THR A 451 -3.16 35.61 21.96
N GLU A 452 -3.83 34.55 22.46
CA GLU A 452 -5.08 34.00 21.92
C GLU A 452 -5.00 33.64 20.43
N ALA A 453 -3.82 33.23 19.96
CA ALA A 453 -3.57 32.91 18.57
C ALA A 453 -4.46 31.74 18.09
N ARG A 454 -4.98 31.88 16.88
CA ARG A 454 -5.85 30.90 16.23
C ARG A 454 -5.46 30.75 14.76
N ILE A 455 -5.66 29.56 14.22
CA ILE A 455 -5.57 29.33 12.79
C ILE A 455 -6.92 28.82 12.28
N ASN A 456 -7.46 29.48 11.27
CA ASN A 456 -8.59 29.02 10.48
C ASN A 456 -8.04 28.29 9.26
N ILE A 457 -8.57 27.11 8.97
CA ILE A 457 -8.17 26.23 7.89
C ILE A 457 -9.39 25.93 7.07
N VAL A 458 -9.36 26.21 5.77
CA VAL A 458 -10.48 25.97 4.85
C VAL A 458 -9.97 25.11 3.69
N GLY A 459 -10.58 23.93 3.53
CA GLY A 459 -10.26 22.98 2.47
C GLY A 459 -11.08 23.23 1.21
N SER A 460 -10.54 22.91 0.05
CA SER A 460 -11.26 22.91 -1.24
C SER A 460 -12.36 21.85 -1.31
N ASP A 461 -12.41 20.93 -0.35
CA ASP A 461 -13.47 19.95 -0.13
C ASP A 461 -14.69 20.53 0.62
N GLY A 462 -14.66 21.84 0.96
CA GLY A 462 -15.71 22.55 1.69
C GLY A 462 -15.63 22.40 3.21
N GLU A 463 -14.70 21.63 3.74
CA GLU A 463 -14.50 21.51 5.19
C GLU A 463 -13.68 22.68 5.74
N SER A 464 -13.99 23.09 6.97
CA SER A 464 -13.26 24.13 7.68
C SER A 464 -13.00 23.72 9.13
N ALA A 465 -11.86 24.17 9.65
CA ALA A 465 -11.49 24.00 11.06
C ALA A 465 -10.92 25.29 11.64
N ARG A 466 -11.16 25.51 12.94
CA ARG A 466 -10.54 26.58 13.71
C ARG A 466 -9.80 25.96 14.89
N ILE A 467 -8.50 26.24 15.01
CA ILE A 467 -7.64 25.69 16.03
C ILE A 467 -7.04 26.85 16.83
N THR A 468 -7.12 26.75 18.15
CA THR A 468 -6.40 27.63 19.05
C THR A 468 -4.99 27.09 19.26
N ALA A 469 -3.99 27.95 19.07
CA ALA A 469 -2.60 27.60 19.32
C ALA A 469 -2.38 27.35 20.83
N LYS A 470 -1.42 26.52 21.15
CA LYS A 470 -0.99 26.27 22.53
C LYS A 470 -0.28 27.50 23.13
N GLY A 471 -0.01 27.50 24.43
CA GLY A 471 0.67 28.60 25.11
C GLY A 471 2.06 28.95 24.57
N ASP A 472 2.72 28.02 23.85
CA ASP A 472 3.99 28.24 23.14
C ASP A 472 3.82 28.68 21.68
N GLY A 473 2.58 28.98 21.27
CA GLY A 473 2.21 29.37 19.93
C GLY A 473 2.05 28.20 18.96
N SER A 474 2.35 26.95 19.36
CA SER A 474 2.30 25.79 18.46
C SER A 474 0.87 25.36 18.15
N TYR A 475 0.68 24.85 16.91
CA TYR A 475 -0.57 24.25 16.46
C TYR A 475 -0.30 23.00 15.62
N ARG A 476 -1.30 22.12 15.52
CA ARG A 476 -1.25 20.90 14.72
C ARG A 476 -2.63 20.52 14.20
N PHE A 477 -2.70 20.06 12.96
CA PHE A 477 -3.93 19.65 12.29
C PHE A 477 -3.68 18.47 11.33
N SER A 478 -4.64 17.55 11.25
CA SER A 478 -4.59 16.44 10.27
C SER A 478 -5.22 16.87 8.96
N LEU A 479 -4.44 16.80 7.88
CA LEU A 479 -4.89 17.13 6.53
C LEU A 479 -5.44 15.88 5.83
N LYS A 480 -6.37 16.05 4.90
CA LYS A 480 -6.80 15.04 3.96
C LYS A 480 -5.93 15.06 2.70
N LYS A 481 -5.87 13.95 2.01
CA LYS A 481 -5.21 13.84 0.70
C LYS A 481 -6.04 14.54 -0.39
N ASP A 482 -5.37 15.05 -1.40
CA ASP A 482 -5.97 15.67 -2.59
C ASP A 482 -6.92 16.84 -2.26
N VAL A 483 -6.49 17.72 -1.33
CA VAL A 483 -7.20 18.94 -0.92
C VAL A 483 -6.24 20.12 -0.93
N ASN A 484 -6.70 21.29 -1.43
CA ASN A 484 -6.02 22.56 -1.27
C ASN A 484 -6.56 23.25 -0.01
N TYR A 485 -5.68 23.72 0.84
CA TYR A 485 -6.05 24.39 2.08
C TYR A 485 -5.62 25.87 2.05
N LEU A 486 -6.56 26.75 2.41
CA LEU A 486 -6.28 28.12 2.76
C LEU A 486 -6.13 28.23 4.28
N LEU A 487 -5.06 28.88 4.72
CA LEU A 487 -4.71 29.07 6.12
C LEU A 487 -4.82 30.54 6.46
N GLN A 488 -5.43 30.89 7.60
CA GLN A 488 -5.45 32.24 8.12
C GLN A 488 -5.10 32.21 9.61
N ALA A 489 -3.92 32.71 9.95
CA ALA A 489 -3.51 32.94 11.33
C ALA A 489 -4.05 34.28 11.82
N SER A 490 -4.57 34.30 13.04
CA SER A 490 -5.11 35.49 13.71
C SER A 490 -4.81 35.43 15.19
N ALA A 491 -4.63 36.59 15.82
CA ALA A 491 -4.49 36.73 17.26
C ALA A 491 -5.09 38.07 17.70
N ARG A 492 -5.39 38.20 18.99
CA ARG A 492 -5.90 39.43 19.55
C ARG A 492 -4.83 40.52 19.47
N ASP A 493 -5.20 41.70 19.00
CA ASP A 493 -4.34 42.85 18.79
C ASP A 493 -3.20 42.65 17.77
N PHE A 494 -3.37 41.71 16.82
CA PHE A 494 -2.45 41.45 15.73
C PHE A 494 -3.16 41.50 14.37
N LEU A 495 -2.40 41.79 13.33
CA LEU A 495 -2.83 41.67 11.95
C LEU A 495 -2.93 40.18 11.57
N ASN A 496 -3.98 39.84 10.78
CA ASN A 496 -4.10 38.49 10.21
C ASN A 496 -3.04 38.25 9.16
N GLN A 497 -2.64 36.99 9.03
CA GLN A 497 -1.73 36.54 7.98
C GLN A 497 -2.29 35.28 7.31
N ARG A 498 -2.17 35.20 5.98
CA ARG A 498 -2.65 34.06 5.19
C ARG A 498 -1.49 33.29 4.57
N ASP A 499 -1.74 32.00 4.33
CA ASP A 499 -0.87 31.10 3.58
C ASP A 499 -1.75 29.98 2.95
N SER A 500 -1.17 29.12 2.14
CA SER A 500 -1.87 28.00 1.54
C SER A 500 -0.98 26.76 1.49
N ILE A 501 -1.63 25.59 1.46
CA ILE A 501 -0.99 24.29 1.31
C ILE A 501 -1.81 23.45 0.35
N SER A 502 -1.13 22.65 -0.46
CA SER A 502 -1.77 21.63 -1.30
C SER A 502 -1.28 20.25 -0.91
N THR A 503 -2.22 19.30 -0.79
CA THR A 503 -1.95 17.88 -0.65
C THR A 503 -2.20 17.11 -1.96
N TYR A 504 -2.36 17.81 -3.09
CA TYR A 504 -2.37 17.20 -4.42
C TYR A 504 -0.97 16.80 -4.87
N ASN A 505 -0.87 15.73 -5.65
CA ASN A 505 0.38 15.25 -6.27
C ASN A 505 1.53 14.99 -5.28
N ILE A 506 1.20 14.76 -4.01
CA ILE A 506 2.20 14.39 -3.00
C ILE A 506 2.58 12.91 -3.13
N ASN A 507 3.79 12.57 -2.68
CA ASN A 507 4.23 11.18 -2.66
C ASN A 507 3.31 10.32 -1.78
N ALA A 508 2.52 9.44 -2.43
CA ALA A 508 1.57 8.57 -1.75
C ALA A 508 2.22 7.38 -1.00
N LYS A 509 3.55 7.36 -0.89
CA LYS A 509 4.28 6.25 -0.24
C LYS A 509 4.60 6.50 1.23
N GLU A 510 4.58 7.77 1.68
CA GLU A 510 5.00 8.15 3.04
C GLU A 510 4.06 9.19 3.65
N SER A 511 3.93 9.17 4.98
CA SER A 511 3.29 10.25 5.72
C SER A 511 4.10 11.52 5.58
N GLN A 512 3.43 12.67 5.47
CA GLN A 512 4.10 13.96 5.29
C GLN A 512 3.67 14.96 6.35
N THR A 513 4.64 15.75 6.81
CA THR A 513 4.41 16.89 7.70
C THR A 513 4.71 18.17 6.95
N PHE A 514 3.74 19.07 6.94
CA PHE A 514 3.84 20.41 6.36
C PHE A 514 4.03 21.41 7.48
N THR A 515 5.11 22.17 7.47
CA THR A 515 5.38 23.18 8.48
C THR A 515 5.02 24.57 7.93
N ARG A 516 4.18 25.33 8.66
CA ARG A 516 3.86 26.72 8.39
C ARG A 516 3.95 27.52 9.68
N ASN A 517 4.84 28.50 9.70
CA ASN A 517 5.01 29.42 10.82
C ASN A 517 4.48 30.79 10.41
N PHE A 518 3.78 31.44 11.33
CA PHE A 518 3.24 32.78 11.15
C PHE A 518 3.91 33.72 12.12
N SER A 519 4.33 34.91 11.62
CA SER A 519 4.92 35.98 12.40
C SER A 519 4.00 37.19 12.33
N LEU A 520 3.09 37.29 13.31
CA LEU A 520 2.05 38.32 13.30
C LEU A 520 2.59 39.68 13.75
N THR A 521 2.13 40.73 13.09
CA THR A 521 2.46 42.14 13.40
C THR A 521 1.45 42.70 14.39
N PRO A 522 1.90 43.23 15.56
CA PRO A 522 1.00 43.91 16.49
C PRO A 522 0.33 45.15 15.86
N THR A 523 -0.95 45.38 16.21
CA THR A 523 -1.72 46.51 15.66
C THR A 523 -1.35 47.86 16.26
N PHE A 524 -0.60 47.90 17.36
CA PHE A 524 -0.20 49.10 18.06
C PHE A 524 1.23 49.59 17.74
N GLU A 525 1.97 48.84 16.90
CA GLU A 525 3.33 49.19 16.51
C GLU A 525 3.36 49.89 15.15
N SER A 526 4.23 50.88 14.99
CA SER A 526 4.55 51.46 13.69
C SER A 526 5.35 50.43 12.87
N VAL A 527 4.94 50.20 11.64
CA VAL A 527 5.57 49.24 10.74
C VAL A 527 6.27 49.99 9.63
N LYS A 528 7.59 49.92 9.61
CA LYS A 528 8.39 50.40 8.50
C LYS A 528 8.06 49.55 7.26
N ILE A 529 7.82 50.22 6.13
CA ILE A 529 7.63 49.55 4.85
C ILE A 529 8.98 49.54 4.15
N ASP A 530 9.50 48.35 3.94
CA ASP A 530 10.74 48.16 3.21
C ASP A 530 10.53 48.41 1.71
N ASN A 531 11.60 48.78 1.00
CA ASN A 531 11.63 48.94 -0.45
C ASN A 531 10.71 50.05 -0.98
N ILE A 532 10.45 51.13 -0.24
CA ILE A 532 9.77 52.31 -0.77
C ILE A 532 10.83 53.37 -1.14
N TYR A 533 10.95 53.66 -2.43
CA TYR A 533 11.96 54.53 -3.00
C TYR A 533 11.31 55.70 -3.74
N TYR A 534 11.92 56.88 -3.56
CA TYR A 534 11.53 58.09 -4.26
C TYR A 534 12.71 58.63 -5.08
N ASP A 535 12.45 59.40 -6.12
CA ASP A 535 13.49 60.22 -6.76
C ASP A 535 14.02 61.26 -5.80
N PHE A 536 15.29 61.67 -6.02
CA PHE A 536 15.88 62.71 -5.20
C PHE A 536 15.04 63.98 -5.26
N ASP A 537 14.72 64.51 -4.08
CA ASP A 537 13.90 65.70 -3.89
C ASP A 537 12.50 65.65 -4.51
N LYS A 538 11.95 64.45 -4.72
CA LYS A 538 10.61 64.25 -5.26
C LYS A 538 9.76 63.30 -4.37
N ALA A 539 8.46 63.37 -4.64
CA ALA A 539 7.48 62.43 -4.04
C ALA A 539 7.02 61.34 -5.02
N THR A 540 7.60 61.29 -6.23
CA THR A 540 7.27 60.27 -7.22
C THR A 540 7.84 58.95 -6.80
N LEU A 541 6.99 57.94 -6.68
CA LEU A 541 7.39 56.56 -6.40
C LEU A 541 8.17 55.98 -7.57
N ARG A 542 9.29 55.34 -7.25
CA ARG A 542 10.09 54.64 -8.26
C ARG A 542 9.52 53.26 -8.54
N PRO A 543 9.74 52.71 -9.75
CA PRO A 543 9.23 51.37 -10.13
C PRO A 543 9.65 50.26 -9.16
N GLU A 544 10.81 50.37 -8.55
CA GLU A 544 11.35 49.41 -7.56
C GLU A 544 10.53 49.35 -6.28
N SER A 545 9.69 50.35 -6.00
CA SER A 545 8.80 50.39 -4.82
C SER A 545 7.58 49.43 -4.99
N LYS A 546 7.38 48.90 -6.16
CA LYS A 546 6.20 48.08 -6.47
C LYS A 546 6.07 46.87 -5.53
N GLU A 547 7.16 46.19 -5.23
CA GLU A 547 7.14 44.99 -4.35
C GLU A 547 6.66 45.34 -2.94
N GLY A 548 7.20 46.42 -2.33
CA GLY A 548 6.77 46.87 -1.01
C GLY A 548 5.30 47.35 -0.99
N LEU A 549 4.85 48.01 -2.06
CA LEU A 549 3.47 48.49 -2.19
C LEU A 549 2.48 47.34 -2.42
N ASP A 550 2.83 46.34 -3.22
CA ASP A 550 2.00 45.14 -3.44
C ASP A 550 1.86 44.32 -2.14
N ALA A 551 2.92 44.21 -1.34
CA ALA A 551 2.86 43.59 -0.02
C ALA A 551 1.92 44.35 0.94
N LEU A 552 1.94 45.70 0.93
CA LEU A 552 1.03 46.53 1.70
C LEU A 552 -0.42 46.37 1.27
N ILE A 553 -0.69 46.30 -0.04
CA ILE A 553 -2.02 46.03 -0.61
C ILE A 553 -2.54 44.66 -0.14
N ALA A 554 -1.71 43.63 -0.21
CA ALA A 554 -2.06 42.29 0.25
C ALA A 554 -2.43 42.30 1.75
N MET A 555 -1.63 42.95 2.60
CA MET A 555 -1.88 43.09 4.01
C MET A 555 -3.21 43.86 4.29
N MET A 556 -3.49 44.94 3.57
CA MET A 556 -4.74 45.70 3.70
C MET A 556 -5.98 44.89 3.28
N ASN A 557 -5.85 44.05 2.27
CA ASN A 557 -6.91 43.14 1.82
C ASN A 557 -7.13 41.96 2.80
N GLU A 558 -6.09 41.48 3.43
CA GLU A 558 -6.17 40.45 4.47
C GLU A 558 -6.81 40.98 5.78
N ASN A 559 -6.76 42.28 5.97
CA ASN A 559 -7.27 42.97 7.15
C ASN A 559 -8.26 44.09 6.74
N PRO A 560 -9.46 43.75 6.21
CA PRO A 560 -10.38 44.74 5.67
C PRO A 560 -10.98 45.72 6.69
N ASN A 561 -10.89 45.39 7.98
CA ASN A 561 -11.43 46.16 9.09
C ASN A 561 -10.48 47.19 9.68
N ILE A 562 -9.23 47.32 9.18
CA ILE A 562 -8.30 48.29 9.69
C ILE A 562 -8.32 49.61 8.90
N THR A 563 -8.04 50.72 9.60
CA THR A 563 -7.63 51.98 9.00
C THR A 563 -6.19 52.28 9.37
N ILE A 564 -5.42 52.88 8.47
CA ILE A 564 -4.00 53.18 8.69
C ILE A 564 -3.67 54.65 8.50
N GLU A 565 -2.72 55.12 9.27
CA GLU A 565 -1.98 56.34 8.96
C GLU A 565 -0.70 55.94 8.22
N MET A 566 -0.53 56.47 7.03
CA MET A 566 0.68 56.37 6.25
C MET A 566 1.55 57.58 6.56
N SER A 567 2.72 57.36 7.12
CA SER A 567 3.64 58.42 7.51
C SER A 567 4.96 58.32 6.74
N ALA A 568 5.47 59.49 6.32
CA ALA A 568 6.79 59.58 5.73
C ALA A 568 7.68 60.58 6.51
N HIS A 569 8.98 60.28 6.48
CA HIS A 569 9.99 60.97 7.23
C HIS A 569 11.15 61.38 6.32
N THR A 570 11.82 62.49 6.66
CA THR A 570 13.05 62.97 6.01
C THR A 570 14.22 62.82 6.97
N ASP A 571 15.43 63.08 6.47
CA ASP A 571 16.58 63.41 7.28
C ASP A 571 16.52 64.89 7.70
N TYR A 572 17.48 65.33 8.50
CA TYR A 572 17.56 66.71 9.00
C TYR A 572 18.06 67.72 7.96
N LYS A 573 18.48 67.28 6.77
CA LYS A 573 19.00 68.17 5.73
C LYS A 573 17.87 68.94 5.08
N GLY A 574 17.90 70.27 5.22
CA GLY A 574 16.90 71.16 4.64
C GLY A 574 16.19 72.08 5.65
N ASN A 575 15.07 72.65 5.23
CA ASN A 575 14.23 73.49 6.07
C ASN A 575 13.06 72.64 6.60
N ASP A 576 12.72 72.79 7.87
CA ASP A 576 11.65 71.99 8.55
C ASP A 576 10.32 72.07 7.79
N GLU A 577 9.94 73.25 7.31
CA GLU A 577 8.68 73.42 6.57
C GLU A 577 8.69 72.64 5.23
N TYR A 578 9.81 72.74 4.51
CA TYR A 578 10.05 71.98 3.29
C TYR A 578 10.06 70.48 3.51
N ASN A 579 10.77 70.05 4.56
CA ASN A 579 10.85 68.61 4.93
C ASN A 579 9.48 68.05 5.31
N ARG A 580 8.66 68.84 5.99
CA ARG A 580 7.28 68.48 6.33
C ARG A 580 6.41 68.39 5.08
N ASP A 581 6.47 69.34 4.12
CA ASP A 581 5.76 69.31 2.89
C ASP A 581 6.19 68.14 2.00
N LEU A 582 7.50 67.90 1.82
CA LEU A 582 8.03 66.82 1.03
C LEU A 582 7.57 65.47 1.57
N SER A 583 7.66 65.24 2.88
CA SER A 583 7.20 64.01 3.52
C SER A 583 5.69 63.82 3.39
N ALA A 584 4.87 64.90 3.52
CA ALA A 584 3.42 64.82 3.31
C ALA A 584 3.09 64.39 1.88
N ARG A 585 3.75 64.96 0.87
CA ARG A 585 3.59 64.57 -0.53
C ARG A 585 4.00 63.13 -0.80
N ARG A 586 5.08 62.63 -0.13
CA ARG A 586 5.51 61.24 -0.24
C ARG A 586 4.51 60.27 0.38
N ALA A 587 3.98 60.55 1.56
CA ALA A 587 2.92 59.76 2.18
C ALA A 587 1.65 59.74 1.27
N ARG A 588 1.31 60.87 0.67
CA ARG A 588 0.16 60.98 -0.25
C ARG A 588 0.35 60.14 -1.49
N SER A 589 1.53 60.13 -2.10
CA SER A 589 1.76 59.31 -3.32
C SER A 589 1.66 57.80 -3.04
N VAL A 590 1.99 57.33 -1.85
CA VAL A 590 1.73 55.95 -1.44
C VAL A 590 0.22 55.71 -1.33
N ILE A 591 -0.52 56.58 -0.65
CA ILE A 591 -1.97 56.47 -0.52
C ILE A 591 -2.66 56.44 -1.89
N ASP A 592 -2.27 57.36 -2.78
CA ASP A 592 -2.83 57.41 -4.13
C ASP A 592 -2.58 56.08 -4.90
N TYR A 593 -1.45 55.47 -4.75
CA TYR A 593 -1.17 54.12 -5.29
C TYR A 593 -2.09 53.06 -4.70
N LEU A 594 -2.32 53.06 -3.38
CA LEU A 594 -3.22 52.09 -2.71
C LEU A 594 -4.66 52.26 -3.17
N ILE A 595 -5.14 53.52 -3.36
CA ILE A 595 -6.48 53.83 -3.85
C ILE A 595 -6.66 53.30 -5.28
N VAL A 596 -5.67 53.54 -6.15
CA VAL A 596 -5.68 53.01 -7.53
C VAL A 596 -5.72 51.47 -7.54
N ALA A 597 -5.11 50.85 -6.56
CA ALA A 597 -5.13 49.38 -6.38
C ALA A 597 -6.43 48.86 -5.74
N GLY A 598 -7.41 49.73 -5.44
CA GLY A 598 -8.73 49.34 -4.94
C GLY A 598 -8.92 49.40 -3.42
N ILE A 599 -7.96 49.95 -2.67
CA ILE A 599 -8.14 50.17 -1.23
C ILE A 599 -9.02 51.40 -1.00
N ASP A 600 -10.05 51.28 -0.17
CA ASP A 600 -10.96 52.34 0.15
C ASP A 600 -10.22 53.54 0.78
N ALA A 601 -10.40 54.77 0.20
CA ALA A 601 -9.76 55.98 0.69
C ALA A 601 -10.13 56.31 2.12
N ALA A 602 -11.32 55.93 2.60
CA ALA A 602 -11.73 56.12 4.00
C ALA A 602 -10.87 55.32 5.03
N ARG A 603 -10.13 54.36 4.54
CA ARG A 603 -9.21 53.57 5.37
C ARG A 603 -7.80 54.16 5.48
N LEU A 604 -7.51 55.26 4.79
CA LEU A 604 -6.17 55.75 4.56
C LEU A 604 -6.03 57.22 5.01
N THR A 605 -5.02 57.51 5.83
CA THR A 605 -4.66 58.86 6.26
C THR A 605 -3.20 59.15 5.95
N ALA A 606 -2.87 60.25 5.28
CA ALA A 606 -1.48 60.63 4.97
C ALA A 606 -0.96 61.66 5.96
N VAL A 607 0.22 61.45 6.50
CA VAL A 607 0.90 62.38 7.41
C VAL A 607 2.38 62.50 7.04
N GLY A 608 2.86 63.73 6.91
CA GLY A 608 4.30 64.04 6.78
C GLY A 608 4.88 64.52 8.08
N TYR A 609 5.84 63.83 8.62
CA TYR A 609 6.49 64.21 9.86
C TYR A 609 7.79 64.99 9.65
N GLY A 610 8.27 65.12 8.40
CA GLY A 610 9.59 65.72 8.17
C GLY A 610 10.66 65.01 9.01
N GLU A 611 11.49 65.76 9.68
CA GLU A 611 12.59 65.30 10.56
C GLU A 611 12.20 65.22 12.03
N VAL A 612 11.02 65.68 12.43
CA VAL A 612 10.65 65.83 13.87
C VAL A 612 10.45 64.52 14.60
N LYS A 613 10.36 63.40 13.86
CA LYS A 613 10.33 62.02 14.41
C LYS A 613 11.51 61.21 13.89
N PRO A 614 12.72 61.36 14.46
CA PRO A 614 13.86 60.56 14.09
C PRO A 614 13.62 59.07 14.38
N PHE A 615 14.24 58.18 13.59
CA PHE A 615 14.16 56.74 13.83
C PHE A 615 14.86 56.40 15.17
N VAL A 616 14.22 55.56 15.96
CA VAL A 616 14.81 54.95 17.15
C VAL A 616 15.28 53.56 16.80
N MET A 617 16.57 53.29 16.92
CA MET A 617 17.17 52.03 16.51
C MET A 617 16.53 50.82 17.21
N ASP A 618 15.82 50.01 16.48
CA ASP A 618 15.31 48.75 16.96
C ASP A 618 16.40 47.65 16.95
N ALA A 619 16.11 46.47 17.54
CA ALA A 619 17.05 45.37 17.65
C ALA A 619 17.49 44.81 16.28
N ALA A 620 16.57 44.75 15.30
CA ALA A 620 16.85 44.22 13.98
C ALA A 620 17.76 45.15 13.18
N THR A 621 17.46 46.45 13.19
CA THR A 621 18.26 47.47 12.50
C THR A 621 19.64 47.62 13.15
N ALA A 622 19.74 47.54 14.48
CA ALA A 622 21.02 47.60 15.21
C ALA A 622 21.94 46.42 14.88
N GLN A 623 21.40 45.24 14.58
CA GLN A 623 22.20 44.08 14.10
C GLN A 623 22.85 44.32 12.72
N LEU A 624 22.22 45.10 11.87
CA LEU A 624 22.75 45.43 10.54
C LEU A 624 23.82 46.55 10.60
N TYR A 625 23.74 47.45 11.59
CA TYR A 625 24.58 48.59 11.72
C TYR A 625 25.24 48.69 13.12
N ASN A 626 26.30 47.92 13.33
CA ASN A 626 26.98 47.76 14.63
C ASN A 626 27.43 49.08 15.29
N PHE A 627 27.53 50.20 14.54
CA PHE A 627 27.91 51.50 15.05
C PHE A 627 26.70 52.33 15.57
N LEU A 628 25.49 51.85 15.37
CA LEU A 628 24.23 52.44 15.85
C LEU A 628 23.62 51.56 16.93
N PRO A 629 23.86 51.81 18.23
CA PRO A 629 23.33 50.98 19.31
C PRO A 629 21.80 50.96 19.35
N GLN A 630 21.22 49.83 19.73
CA GLN A 630 19.78 49.68 19.95
C GLN A 630 19.31 50.76 21.00
N GLY A 631 18.13 51.35 20.73
CA GLY A 631 17.53 52.38 21.56
C GLY A 631 18.04 53.80 21.28
N THR A 632 19.01 53.96 20.38
CA THR A 632 19.51 55.31 20.01
C THR A 632 18.53 55.97 19.05
N ALA A 633 18.10 57.22 19.37
CA ALA A 633 17.34 58.06 18.45
C ALA A 633 18.30 58.77 17.48
N LEU A 634 18.07 58.62 16.15
CA LEU A 634 18.90 59.21 15.10
C LEU A 634 18.55 60.70 14.91
N THR A 635 18.72 61.53 15.97
CA THR A 635 18.54 62.97 15.93
C THR A 635 19.66 63.64 15.13
N GLU A 636 19.46 64.87 14.65
CA GLU A 636 20.52 65.68 14.02
C GLU A 636 21.76 65.72 14.90
N GLU A 637 21.56 66.10 16.19
CA GLU A 637 22.62 66.23 17.16
C GLU A 637 23.45 64.95 17.31
N TYR A 638 22.82 63.79 17.37
CA TYR A 638 23.50 62.48 17.42
C TYR A 638 24.24 62.15 16.10
N ILE A 639 23.56 62.36 14.96
CA ILE A 639 24.15 62.06 13.66
C ILE A 639 25.42 62.88 13.39
N LEU A 640 25.43 64.16 13.78
CA LEU A 640 26.60 65.01 13.61
C LEU A 640 27.83 64.54 14.42
N THR A 641 27.65 63.68 15.43
CA THR A 641 28.77 63.07 16.18
C THR A 641 29.44 61.91 15.43
N LEU A 642 28.82 61.39 14.39
CA LEU A 642 29.30 60.24 13.63
C LEU A 642 30.29 60.64 12.52
N PRO A 643 31.18 59.76 12.06
CA PRO A 643 31.96 59.96 10.84
C PRO A 643 31.06 60.20 9.60
N ALA A 644 31.53 60.99 8.62
CA ALA A 644 30.74 61.43 7.47
C ALA A 644 30.04 60.28 6.70
N GLU A 645 30.69 59.13 6.53
CA GLU A 645 30.11 57.95 5.90
C GLU A 645 28.97 57.35 6.73
N GLN A 646 29.12 57.33 8.06
CA GLN A 646 28.11 56.83 8.98
C GLN A 646 26.93 57.79 9.13
N GLN A 647 27.17 59.10 9.00
CA GLN A 647 26.08 60.08 8.95
C GLN A 647 25.13 59.84 7.80
N GLU A 648 25.62 59.51 6.59
CA GLU A 648 24.76 59.28 5.44
C GLU A 648 23.91 58.01 5.63
N ILE A 649 24.48 56.96 6.24
CA ILE A 649 23.72 55.76 6.59
C ILE A 649 22.60 56.07 7.59
N ALA A 650 22.91 56.82 8.64
CA ALA A 650 21.90 57.22 9.63
C ALA A 650 20.80 58.12 9.01
N ASN A 651 21.16 59.01 8.12
CA ASN A 651 20.23 59.84 7.36
C ASN A 651 19.34 58.98 6.44
N GLN A 652 19.90 57.97 5.82
CA GLN A 652 19.15 57.03 4.98
C GLN A 652 18.13 56.22 5.78
N ILE A 653 18.47 55.83 7.03
CA ILE A 653 17.53 55.15 7.93
C ILE A 653 16.38 56.10 8.31
N ASN A 654 16.67 57.42 8.54
CA ASN A 654 15.65 58.40 8.83
C ASN A 654 14.71 58.65 7.63
N ARG A 655 15.17 58.61 6.37
CA ARG A 655 14.36 58.70 5.16
C ARG A 655 13.54 57.44 4.95
N ARG A 656 12.42 57.32 5.66
CA ARG A 656 11.59 56.11 5.67
C ARG A 656 10.10 56.42 5.49
N THR A 657 9.37 55.40 5.11
CA THR A 657 7.90 55.39 5.10
C THR A 657 7.41 54.29 6.03
N GLU A 658 6.45 54.62 6.87
CA GLU A 658 5.88 53.76 7.89
C GLU A 658 4.35 53.81 7.83
N PHE A 659 3.69 52.77 8.36
CA PHE A 659 2.29 52.89 8.70
C PHE A 659 2.01 52.51 10.14
N ILE A 660 0.96 53.08 10.72
CA ILE A 660 0.41 52.71 12.01
C ILE A 660 -1.09 52.46 11.86
N ILE A 661 -1.63 51.50 12.60
CA ILE A 661 -3.05 51.20 12.58
C ILE A 661 -3.77 52.18 13.50
N LEU A 662 -4.76 52.89 12.93
CA LEU A 662 -5.58 53.86 13.69
C LEU A 662 -6.82 53.18 14.29
N SER A 663 -7.40 52.21 13.59
CA SER A 663 -8.59 51.50 14.05
C SER A 663 -8.59 50.09 13.50
N THR A 664 -9.24 49.15 14.22
CA THR A 664 -9.48 47.77 13.81
C THR A 664 -10.96 47.45 13.63
N THR A 665 -11.83 48.48 13.57
CA THR A 665 -13.30 48.31 13.57
C THR A 665 -13.96 48.96 12.36
N TYR A 666 -13.22 49.29 11.30
CA TYR A 666 -13.77 49.83 10.08
C TYR A 666 -14.86 48.89 9.48
N ASN A 667 -16.04 49.45 9.19
CA ASN A 667 -17.21 48.70 8.66
C ASN A 667 -17.67 47.52 9.52
N MET A 668 -17.41 47.48 10.81
CA MET A 668 -17.91 46.44 11.72
C MET A 668 -19.30 46.77 12.31
N TYR A 669 -19.85 47.95 12.04
CA TYR A 669 -21.17 48.44 12.55
C TYR A 669 -22.02 48.98 11.42
#